data_2f7b22c1a62602900a101bc3a97379f9
#
_entry.id   2f7b22c1a62602900a101bc3a97379f9
#
_cell.length_a   1.000
_cell.length_b   1.000
_cell.length_c   1.000
_cell.angle_alpha   90.00
_cell.angle_beta   90.00
_cell.angle_gamma   90.00
#
_symmetry.space_group_name_H-M   'P 1'
#
loop_
_entity.id
_entity.type
_entity.pdbx_description
1 polymer ?
#
loop_
_entity_poly.entity_id
_entity_poly.type
_entity_poly.pdbx_seq_one_letter_code
_entity_poly.pdbx_strand_id
1 'polypeptide(L)'
;MRQIYCIIVIAGVLLSSCQSNDRHLSQALKVAGGNRPELEAVLDHYKDNPEKLAAACFLIENMPAHRSYKGDEIHQYYEIAKGVLSSGLSPVEQRDSLLYVSDYMFPGLEDRTISDIRVIKADFLIRSIDQAFDEWKNRPWAQHVTFDQFCEWLLPYKVVEYQEMDSWRDTLSTFFTWGLNNMVHDDDTYETTFNAVHTVRNEINWRIRPYGLFNRKGYPLLSADLLHKQTFGNCLDYVTLAVLTYRSVGIPCVIDETPYWGRYRAGHSWYTVLNNRGEELTSEWDVSSVPGGAFFTDKRIPKVYRNTYAINRDRQKYLKESAYKHPFSMCQKDVTADYFNTSDIEIPIFKNVKLAEKYVYIATFTGMNTDWSVVDYGTLKHGKARFTRMGRNVMYIALGYDGTQLRPISRPFILHTNGSLEYITCDTNQTRSVDIRRKYYQSNNVAKMRKRLLGGQIQCSKTADFKEPVTLYTIEDLNIPDKIPVTADQPYRYWRYMSPNGSYGSIAELAFFDADTVRMQGTPISSTKDGGAISRAYDNDWLTNFETGQADGNWIGMDMGTPQSVAYVRIVPRSDDNDIHPGDVYEMRYWNANNEWTSCGIQTAEGNTLHYDNIPKGALMWISNYTRGMDERPFLIDDDGNVVWW
;
A
#
# COMPACT_ATOMS: atom_id res chain seq x y z
N MET A 1 38.33 42.91 4.78
CA MET A 1 38.66 41.98 3.69
C MET A 1 37.93 40.62 3.75
N ARG A 2 37.59 40.06 4.90
CA ARG A 2 36.82 38.77 4.98
C ARG A 2 35.36 38.89 4.54
N GLN A 3 34.69 40.02 4.70
CA GLN A 3 33.28 40.20 4.27
C GLN A 3 33.10 40.37 2.77
N ILE A 4 34.11 40.85 2.05
CA ILE A 4 34.05 41.02 0.57
C ILE A 4 34.22 39.67 -0.15
N TYR A 5 34.96 38.70 0.42
CA TYR A 5 35.09 37.37 -0.17
C TYR A 5 33.82 36.51 -0.07
N CYS A 6 33.05 36.66 1.00
CA CYS A 6 31.75 35.95 1.10
C CYS A 6 30.73 36.46 0.07
N ILE A 7 30.71 37.75 -0.21
CA ILE A 7 29.74 38.31 -1.20
C ILE A 7 30.11 37.90 -2.63
N ILE A 8 31.40 37.80 -2.96
CA ILE A 8 31.84 37.37 -4.29
C ILE A 8 31.62 35.86 -4.52
N VAL A 9 31.71 35.03 -3.51
CA VAL A 9 31.46 33.58 -3.61
C VAL A 9 29.96 33.32 -3.76
N ILE A 10 29.11 34.05 -3.03
CA ILE A 10 27.64 33.96 -3.13
C ILE A 10 27.17 34.47 -4.51
N ALA A 11 27.73 35.57 -5.03
CA ALA A 11 27.43 36.07 -6.37
C ALA A 11 27.89 35.12 -7.49
N GLY A 12 29.03 34.42 -7.29
CA GLY A 12 29.54 33.43 -8.26
C GLY A 12 28.69 32.14 -8.33
N VAL A 13 28.13 31.70 -7.22
CA VAL A 13 27.23 30.54 -7.17
C VAL A 13 25.86 30.88 -7.74
N LEU A 14 25.36 32.09 -7.51
CA LEU A 14 24.10 32.57 -8.10
C LEU A 14 24.22 32.76 -9.64
N LEU A 15 25.35 33.18 -10.18
CA LEU A 15 25.54 33.37 -11.63
C LEU A 15 25.67 32.03 -12.39
N SER A 16 26.26 30.99 -11.79
CA SER A 16 26.30 29.67 -12.46
C SER A 16 24.99 28.92 -12.38
N SER A 17 24.18 29.12 -11.35
CA SER A 17 22.80 28.62 -11.22
C SER A 17 21.88 29.30 -12.24
N CYS A 18 21.96 30.60 -12.46
CA CYS A 18 21.15 31.31 -13.45
C CYS A 18 21.32 30.80 -14.90
N GLN A 19 22.53 30.43 -15.34
CA GLN A 19 22.73 30.01 -16.74
C GLN A 19 22.11 28.64 -17.08
N SER A 20 22.03 27.70 -16.11
CA SER A 20 21.34 26.42 -16.33
C SER A 20 19.81 26.55 -16.23
N ASN A 21 19.32 27.40 -15.35
CA ASN A 21 17.90 27.71 -15.18
C ASN A 21 17.35 28.45 -16.41
N ASP A 22 18.04 29.41 -16.98
CA ASP A 22 17.66 30.13 -18.20
C ASP A 22 17.39 29.17 -19.36
N ARG A 23 18.16 28.09 -19.49
CA ARG A 23 17.97 27.11 -20.57
C ARG A 23 16.69 26.29 -20.37
N HIS A 24 16.42 25.81 -19.15
CA HIS A 24 15.24 25.02 -18.85
C HIS A 24 13.96 25.83 -18.95
N LEU A 25 13.97 27.03 -18.40
CA LEU A 25 12.87 27.97 -18.52
C LEU A 25 12.56 28.29 -20.00
N SER A 26 13.61 28.63 -20.79
CA SER A 26 13.45 28.91 -22.25
C SER A 26 12.89 27.70 -22.99
N GLN A 27 13.28 26.47 -22.62
CA GLN A 27 12.74 25.24 -23.19
C GLN A 27 11.28 25.03 -22.81
N ALA A 28 10.92 25.26 -21.55
CA ALA A 28 9.55 25.16 -21.04
C ALA A 28 8.63 26.13 -21.76
N LEU A 29 9.04 27.40 -21.92
CA LEU A 29 8.30 28.42 -22.68
C LEU A 29 8.10 28.06 -24.16
N LYS A 30 9.03 27.31 -24.78
CA LYS A 30 8.82 26.76 -26.13
C LYS A 30 7.76 25.66 -26.15
N VAL A 31 7.76 24.76 -25.12
CA VAL A 31 6.77 23.68 -25.00
C VAL A 31 5.37 24.23 -24.77
N ALA A 32 5.22 25.38 -24.11
CA ALA A 32 3.95 26.04 -23.86
C ALA A 32 3.18 26.37 -25.16
N GLY A 33 3.90 26.61 -26.27
CA GLY A 33 3.26 26.89 -27.54
C GLY A 33 2.36 28.15 -27.48
N GLY A 34 1.08 28.00 -27.81
CA GLY A 34 0.10 29.11 -27.78
C GLY A 34 -0.19 29.66 -26.36
N ASN A 35 0.15 28.95 -25.32
CA ASN A 35 -0.06 29.38 -23.92
C ASN A 35 1.14 30.17 -23.36
N ARG A 36 2.20 30.35 -24.12
CA ARG A 36 3.41 31.10 -23.73
C ARG A 36 3.11 32.48 -23.16
N PRO A 37 2.20 33.30 -23.74
CA PRO A 37 1.90 34.64 -23.22
C PRO A 37 1.38 34.64 -21.79
N GLU A 38 0.63 33.63 -21.38
CA GLU A 38 0.15 33.48 -19.98
C GLU A 38 1.33 33.30 -19.01
N LEU A 39 2.33 32.51 -19.39
CA LEU A 39 3.50 32.26 -18.54
C LEU A 39 4.44 33.50 -18.51
N GLU A 40 4.60 34.18 -19.63
CA GLU A 40 5.37 35.43 -19.70
C GLU A 40 4.70 36.54 -18.86
N ALA A 41 3.37 36.59 -18.81
CA ALA A 41 2.63 37.50 -17.95
C ALA A 41 2.90 37.25 -16.45
N VAL A 42 3.04 35.99 -16.02
CA VAL A 42 3.43 35.67 -14.64
C VAL A 42 4.84 36.15 -14.32
N LEU A 43 5.79 35.94 -15.23
CA LEU A 43 7.18 36.40 -15.06
C LEU A 43 7.27 37.96 -15.03
N ASP A 44 6.54 38.65 -15.89
CA ASP A 44 6.48 40.11 -15.88
C ASP A 44 5.82 40.66 -14.61
N HIS A 45 4.77 39.98 -14.10
CA HIS A 45 4.11 40.33 -12.85
C HIS A 45 5.08 40.37 -11.66
N TYR A 46 6.02 39.43 -11.61
CA TYR A 46 6.97 39.30 -10.50
C TYR A 46 8.37 39.89 -10.79
N LYS A 47 8.58 40.61 -11.90
CA LYS A 47 9.91 41.11 -12.28
C LYS A 47 10.59 41.96 -11.20
N ASP A 48 9.82 42.66 -10.39
CA ASP A 48 10.32 43.53 -9.33
C ASP A 48 10.36 42.81 -7.93
N ASN A 49 10.01 41.52 -7.88
CA ASN A 49 10.08 40.69 -6.69
C ASN A 49 10.94 39.44 -6.97
N PRO A 50 12.26 39.50 -6.68
CA PRO A 50 13.19 38.40 -7.02
C PRO A 50 12.83 37.05 -6.45
N GLU A 51 12.29 36.98 -5.23
CA GLU A 51 11.95 35.70 -4.57
C GLU A 51 10.72 35.05 -5.22
N LYS A 52 9.66 35.82 -5.51
CA LYS A 52 8.49 35.32 -6.24
C LYS A 52 8.78 35.03 -7.69
N LEU A 53 9.67 35.82 -8.34
CA LEU A 53 10.12 35.52 -9.69
C LEU A 53 10.87 34.20 -9.75
N ALA A 54 11.76 33.92 -8.81
CA ALA A 54 12.47 32.63 -8.73
C ALA A 54 11.50 31.45 -8.54
N ALA A 55 10.47 31.62 -7.71
CA ALA A 55 9.41 30.63 -7.53
C ALA A 55 8.57 30.40 -8.81
N ALA A 56 8.23 31.46 -9.52
CA ALA A 56 7.55 31.36 -10.82
C ALA A 56 8.41 30.64 -11.86
N CYS A 57 9.71 30.96 -11.95
CA CYS A 57 10.66 30.25 -12.81
C CYS A 57 10.72 28.77 -12.47
N PHE A 58 10.84 28.41 -11.18
CA PHE A 58 10.85 27.01 -10.72
C PHE A 58 9.59 26.26 -11.16
N LEU A 59 8.40 26.85 -10.98
CA LEU A 59 7.15 26.20 -11.40
C LEU A 59 7.10 26.04 -12.92
N ILE A 60 7.42 27.07 -13.70
CA ILE A 60 7.33 27.06 -15.17
C ILE A 60 8.33 26.08 -15.80
N GLU A 61 9.59 26.05 -15.33
CA GLU A 61 10.61 25.17 -15.90
C GLU A 61 10.36 23.67 -15.68
N ASN A 62 9.60 23.31 -14.62
CA ASN A 62 9.24 21.94 -14.28
C ASN A 62 7.82 21.54 -14.75
N MET A 63 6.98 22.51 -15.10
CA MET A 63 5.60 22.29 -15.55
C MET A 63 5.43 21.38 -16.79
N PRO A 64 6.39 21.26 -17.75
CA PRO A 64 6.26 20.34 -18.88
C PRO A 64 6.03 18.87 -18.48
N ALA A 65 6.42 18.46 -17.27
CA ALA A 65 6.23 17.09 -16.78
C ALA A 65 4.84 16.84 -16.16
N HIS A 66 4.10 17.91 -15.86
CA HIS A 66 2.80 17.84 -15.19
C HIS A 66 1.64 17.85 -16.17
N ARG A 67 0.62 17.05 -15.85
CA ARG A 67 -0.56 16.85 -16.70
C ARG A 67 -1.83 16.92 -15.87
N SER A 68 -2.90 17.42 -16.50
CA SER A 68 -4.27 17.40 -15.99
C SER A 68 -5.19 16.72 -16.98
N TYR A 69 -6.40 16.34 -16.56
CA TYR A 69 -7.41 15.83 -17.47
C TYR A 69 -7.82 16.92 -18.49
N LYS A 70 -8.27 16.46 -19.66
CA LYS A 70 -8.61 17.34 -20.77
C LYS A 70 -10.07 17.19 -21.18
N GLY A 71 -10.72 18.32 -21.48
CA GLY A 71 -12.03 18.39 -22.11
C GLY A 71 -13.16 18.61 -21.11
N ASP A 72 -14.37 18.84 -21.64
CA ASP A 72 -15.52 19.13 -20.82
C ASP A 72 -16.08 17.89 -20.08
N GLU A 73 -15.69 16.70 -20.55
CA GLU A 73 -16.17 15.44 -19.96
C GLU A 73 -15.66 15.23 -18.53
N ILE A 74 -14.47 15.69 -18.17
CA ILE A 74 -14.01 15.62 -16.76
C ILE A 74 -14.87 16.51 -15.86
N HIS A 75 -15.27 17.68 -16.33
CA HIS A 75 -16.15 18.57 -15.56
C HIS A 75 -17.54 17.99 -15.43
N GLN A 76 -18.07 17.34 -16.48
CA GLN A 76 -19.35 16.59 -16.40
C GLN A 76 -19.26 15.43 -15.41
N TYR A 77 -18.13 14.69 -15.41
CA TYR A 77 -17.86 13.65 -14.43
C TYR A 77 -17.87 14.22 -13.00
N TYR A 78 -17.20 15.36 -12.76
CA TYR A 78 -17.19 16.02 -11.46
C TYR A 78 -18.57 16.48 -10.99
N GLU A 79 -19.42 16.99 -11.87
CA GLU A 79 -20.80 17.38 -11.53
C GLU A 79 -21.64 16.15 -11.13
N ILE A 80 -21.51 15.03 -11.82
CA ILE A 80 -22.16 13.77 -11.44
C ILE A 80 -21.58 13.26 -10.11
N ALA A 81 -20.27 13.26 -9.97
CA ALA A 81 -19.61 12.82 -8.72
C ALA A 81 -20.05 13.64 -7.51
N LYS A 82 -20.25 14.94 -7.69
CA LYS A 82 -20.81 15.82 -6.66
C LYS A 82 -22.20 15.38 -6.21
N GLY A 83 -23.05 14.99 -7.16
CA GLY A 83 -24.39 14.45 -6.87
C GLY A 83 -24.31 13.13 -6.10
N VAL A 84 -23.43 12.21 -6.53
CA VAL A 84 -23.21 10.91 -5.88
C VAL A 84 -22.70 11.09 -4.44
N LEU A 85 -21.65 11.91 -4.23
CA LEU A 85 -21.09 12.14 -2.91
C LEU A 85 -22.01 12.90 -1.94
N SER A 86 -22.97 13.65 -2.47
CA SER A 86 -23.98 14.37 -1.68
C SER A 86 -25.27 13.56 -1.47
N SER A 87 -25.34 12.34 -2.01
CA SER A 87 -26.49 11.46 -1.88
C SER A 87 -26.53 10.76 -0.51
N GLY A 88 -27.65 10.15 -0.15
CA GLY A 88 -27.76 9.32 1.05
C GLY A 88 -27.24 7.88 0.87
N LEU A 89 -26.52 7.59 -0.22
CA LEU A 89 -25.93 6.28 -0.50
C LEU A 89 -24.81 5.93 0.49
N SER A 90 -24.65 4.66 0.78
CA SER A 90 -23.51 4.17 1.57
C SER A 90 -22.17 4.40 0.82
N PRO A 91 -21.03 4.43 1.52
CA PRO A 91 -19.72 4.59 0.89
C PRO A 91 -19.44 3.56 -0.23
N VAL A 92 -19.92 2.33 -0.08
CA VAL A 92 -19.78 1.27 -1.09
C VAL A 92 -20.60 1.60 -2.34
N GLU A 93 -21.86 2.00 -2.17
CA GLU A 93 -22.74 2.37 -3.28
C GLU A 93 -22.25 3.64 -3.99
N GLN A 94 -21.73 4.62 -3.25
CA GLN A 94 -21.12 5.82 -3.84
C GLN A 94 -19.90 5.45 -4.71
N ARG A 95 -19.00 4.60 -4.20
CA ARG A 95 -17.83 4.09 -4.94
C ARG A 95 -18.27 3.37 -6.22
N ASP A 96 -19.21 2.44 -6.10
CA ASP A 96 -19.67 1.64 -7.24
C ASP A 96 -20.37 2.52 -8.29
N SER A 97 -21.07 3.55 -7.86
CA SER A 97 -21.66 4.55 -8.75
C SER A 97 -20.59 5.35 -9.49
N LEU A 98 -19.53 5.81 -8.82
CA LEU A 98 -18.43 6.54 -9.46
C LEU A 98 -17.66 5.65 -10.45
N LEU A 99 -17.44 4.40 -10.13
CA LEU A 99 -16.81 3.43 -11.04
C LEU A 99 -17.71 3.19 -12.26
N TYR A 100 -19.01 3.01 -12.06
CA TYR A 100 -19.96 2.87 -13.16
C TYR A 100 -19.96 4.09 -14.09
N VAL A 101 -20.01 5.29 -13.52
CA VAL A 101 -19.97 6.54 -14.30
C VAL A 101 -18.66 6.65 -15.09
N SER A 102 -17.52 6.35 -14.47
CA SER A 102 -16.22 6.37 -15.15
C SER A 102 -16.13 5.34 -16.28
N ASP A 103 -16.51 4.08 -16.01
CA ASP A 103 -16.30 2.98 -16.94
C ASP A 103 -17.30 2.99 -18.11
N TYR A 104 -18.54 3.42 -17.89
CA TYR A 104 -19.62 3.29 -18.88
C TYR A 104 -20.12 4.61 -19.45
N MET A 105 -20.07 5.72 -18.68
CA MET A 105 -20.51 7.03 -19.20
C MET A 105 -19.35 7.82 -19.83
N PHE A 106 -18.12 7.66 -19.29
CA PHE A 106 -16.92 8.36 -19.74
C PHE A 106 -15.75 7.40 -19.98
N PRO A 107 -15.89 6.37 -20.81
CA PRO A 107 -14.82 5.38 -21.00
C PRO A 107 -13.54 6.01 -21.53
N GLY A 108 -12.40 5.69 -20.91
CA GLY A 108 -11.09 6.20 -21.28
C GLY A 108 -10.87 7.68 -20.93
N LEU A 109 -11.64 8.20 -19.97
CA LEU A 109 -11.45 9.58 -19.48
C LEU A 109 -10.05 9.76 -18.86
N GLU A 110 -9.55 8.75 -18.16
CA GLU A 110 -8.22 8.74 -17.55
C GLU A 110 -7.06 8.86 -18.55
N ASP A 111 -7.29 8.51 -19.83
CA ASP A 111 -6.30 8.63 -20.91
C ASP A 111 -6.32 10.01 -21.57
N ARG A 112 -7.38 10.79 -21.35
CA ARG A 112 -7.57 12.11 -21.96
C ARG A 112 -6.88 13.19 -21.12
N THR A 113 -5.62 13.43 -21.40
CA THR A 113 -4.80 14.36 -20.62
C THR A 113 -4.14 15.43 -21.47
N ILE A 114 -3.80 16.55 -20.85
CA ILE A 114 -3.04 17.63 -21.45
C ILE A 114 -1.94 18.09 -20.51
N SER A 115 -0.79 18.51 -21.04
CA SER A 115 0.26 19.11 -20.21
C SER A 115 -0.19 20.47 -19.69
N ASP A 116 -0.02 20.69 -18.38
CA ASP A 116 -0.46 21.90 -17.69
C ASP A 116 0.11 23.18 -18.30
N ILE A 117 1.36 23.13 -18.75
CA ILE A 117 2.03 24.28 -19.37
C ILE A 117 1.30 24.82 -20.62
N ARG A 118 0.44 24.00 -21.24
CA ARG A 118 -0.32 24.40 -22.45
C ARG A 118 -1.66 25.01 -22.14
N VAL A 119 -2.12 24.98 -20.88
CA VAL A 119 -3.50 25.40 -20.53
C VAL A 119 -3.59 26.31 -19.31
N ILE A 120 -2.58 26.27 -18.40
CA ILE A 120 -2.58 27.06 -17.17
C ILE A 120 -2.72 28.56 -17.45
N LYS A 121 -3.47 29.25 -16.59
CA LYS A 121 -3.72 30.67 -16.71
C LYS A 121 -2.85 31.48 -15.77
N ALA A 122 -2.47 32.70 -16.22
CA ALA A 122 -1.60 33.60 -15.47
C ALA A 122 -2.19 33.94 -14.09
N ASP A 123 -3.47 34.31 -14.05
CA ASP A 123 -4.16 34.69 -12.84
C ASP A 123 -4.26 33.53 -11.81
N PHE A 124 -4.46 32.30 -12.28
CA PHE A 124 -4.42 31.10 -11.42
C PHE A 124 -3.03 30.91 -10.81
N LEU A 125 -1.98 30.96 -11.65
CA LEU A 125 -0.61 30.71 -11.18
C LEU A 125 -0.11 31.81 -10.23
N ILE A 126 -0.42 33.08 -10.54
CA ILE A 126 -0.12 34.23 -9.67
C ILE A 126 -0.81 34.05 -8.32
N ARG A 127 -2.12 33.76 -8.29
CA ARG A 127 -2.87 33.54 -7.06
C ARG A 127 -2.26 32.39 -6.23
N SER A 128 -1.94 31.27 -6.88
CA SER A 128 -1.35 30.11 -6.21
C SER A 128 0.02 30.42 -5.58
N ILE A 129 0.86 31.20 -6.28
CA ILE A 129 2.16 31.64 -5.76
C ILE A 129 1.95 32.57 -4.56
N ASP A 130 1.08 33.58 -4.70
CA ASP A 130 0.85 34.57 -3.65
C ASP A 130 0.32 33.92 -2.37
N GLN A 131 -0.64 33.01 -2.48
CA GLN A 131 -1.16 32.24 -1.35
C GLN A 131 -0.09 31.37 -0.69
N ALA A 132 0.74 30.67 -1.47
CA ALA A 132 1.81 29.85 -0.93
C ALA A 132 2.83 30.71 -0.15
N PHE A 133 3.18 31.90 -0.67
CA PHE A 133 4.06 32.85 0.01
C PHE A 133 3.44 33.40 1.28
N ASP A 134 2.15 33.72 1.27
CA ASP A 134 1.44 34.21 2.47
C ASP A 134 1.50 33.19 3.59
N GLU A 135 1.16 31.94 3.31
CA GLU A 135 1.24 30.85 4.29
C GLU A 135 2.69 30.60 4.74
N TRP A 136 3.67 30.60 3.86
CA TRP A 136 5.07 30.41 4.22
C TRP A 136 5.62 31.50 5.15
N LYS A 137 5.36 32.77 4.84
CA LYS A 137 5.93 33.90 5.59
C LYS A 137 5.20 34.19 6.90
N ASN A 138 3.90 33.87 6.98
CA ASN A 138 3.04 34.29 8.10
C ASN A 138 2.71 33.16 9.10
N ARG A 139 2.95 31.86 8.75
CA ARG A 139 2.65 30.77 9.67
C ARG A 139 3.87 30.39 10.50
N PRO A 140 3.75 30.32 11.86
CA PRO A 140 4.88 29.97 12.74
C PRO A 140 5.51 28.61 12.38
N TRP A 141 4.71 27.65 11.97
CA TRP A 141 5.17 26.31 11.56
C TRP A 141 5.76 26.22 10.14
N ALA A 142 5.84 27.34 9.40
CA ALA A 142 6.41 27.42 8.04
C ALA A 142 7.67 28.28 7.95
N GLN A 143 7.91 29.19 8.89
CA GLN A 143 8.99 30.20 8.80
C GLN A 143 10.40 29.60 8.78
N HIS A 144 10.58 28.40 9.31
CA HIS A 144 11.87 27.68 9.30
C HIS A 144 12.23 27.09 7.93
N VAL A 145 11.28 27.00 7.01
CA VAL A 145 11.45 26.36 5.69
C VAL A 145 12.33 27.23 4.79
N THR A 146 13.41 26.67 4.27
CA THR A 146 14.27 27.36 3.29
C THR A 146 13.54 27.55 1.95
N PHE A 147 14.05 28.46 1.09
CA PHE A 147 13.43 28.68 -0.23
C PHE A 147 13.40 27.41 -1.09
N ASP A 148 14.47 26.60 -1.08
CA ASP A 148 14.53 25.36 -1.85
C ASP A 148 13.49 24.32 -1.32
N GLN A 149 13.35 24.23 0.00
CA GLN A 149 12.31 23.40 0.61
C GLN A 149 10.90 23.95 0.30
N PHE A 150 10.70 25.28 0.39
CA PHE A 150 9.43 25.91 0.04
C PHE A 150 8.99 25.55 -1.39
N CYS A 151 9.90 25.56 -2.35
CA CYS A 151 9.63 25.22 -3.74
C CYS A 151 9.05 23.79 -3.92
N GLU A 152 9.40 22.84 -3.07
CA GLU A 152 8.91 21.47 -3.16
C GLU A 152 7.78 21.15 -2.18
N TRP A 153 7.82 21.71 -0.97
CA TRP A 153 6.97 21.30 0.14
C TRP A 153 5.70 22.14 0.31
N LEU A 154 5.69 23.38 -0.21
CA LEU A 154 4.58 24.32 -0.03
C LEU A 154 4.11 24.96 -1.34
N LEU A 155 5.02 25.39 -2.20
CA LEU A 155 4.74 26.19 -3.39
C LEU A 155 3.87 25.49 -4.45
N PRO A 156 4.06 24.18 -4.77
CA PRO A 156 3.41 23.58 -5.94
C PRO A 156 1.88 23.67 -5.86
N TYR A 157 1.27 24.00 -7.00
CA TYR A 157 -0.19 24.07 -7.15
C TYR A 157 -0.86 22.69 -7.26
N LYS A 158 -0.09 21.61 -7.38
CA LYS A 158 -0.52 20.22 -7.36
C LYS A 158 0.46 19.35 -6.57
N VAL A 159 0.02 18.18 -6.12
CA VAL A 159 0.80 17.22 -5.34
C VAL A 159 0.87 15.83 -6.00
N VAL A 160 -0.04 15.56 -6.93
CA VAL A 160 -0.07 14.32 -7.73
C VAL A 160 -0.39 14.64 -9.19
N GLU A 161 -0.05 13.71 -10.08
CA GLU A 161 -0.43 13.82 -11.50
C GLU A 161 -1.96 13.74 -11.66
N TYR A 162 -2.45 14.39 -12.70
CA TYR A 162 -3.89 14.48 -13.05
C TYR A 162 -4.76 15.22 -12.03
N GLN A 163 -4.17 15.81 -11.00
CA GLN A 163 -4.90 16.70 -10.09
C GLN A 163 -5.45 17.89 -10.85
N GLU A 164 -6.74 18.21 -10.61
CA GLU A 164 -7.38 19.39 -11.19
C GLU A 164 -6.71 20.69 -10.71
N MET A 165 -6.63 21.66 -11.62
CA MET A 165 -6.13 23.02 -11.31
C MET A 165 -7.27 23.86 -10.74
N ASP A 166 -7.72 23.53 -9.53
CA ASP A 166 -8.78 24.21 -8.80
C ASP A 166 -8.25 25.11 -7.67
N SER A 167 -9.14 25.85 -7.02
CA SER A 167 -8.81 26.75 -5.91
C SER A 167 -8.71 26.00 -4.56
N TRP A 168 -8.06 24.84 -4.54
CA TRP A 168 -7.98 23.98 -3.35
C TRP A 168 -7.41 24.69 -2.10
N ARG A 169 -6.47 25.64 -2.29
CA ARG A 169 -5.91 26.41 -1.16
C ARG A 169 -7.00 27.21 -0.44
N ASP A 170 -7.85 27.91 -1.22
CA ASP A 170 -8.97 28.66 -0.65
C ASP A 170 -9.98 27.74 0.04
N THR A 171 -10.38 26.68 -0.67
CA THR A 171 -11.40 25.75 -0.17
C THR A 171 -10.95 25.06 1.10
N LEU A 172 -9.78 24.42 1.11
CA LEU A 172 -9.35 23.59 2.22
C LEU A 172 -8.92 24.42 3.44
N SER A 173 -8.27 25.58 3.25
CA SER A 173 -7.88 26.44 4.36
C SER A 173 -9.07 26.88 5.22
N THR A 174 -10.24 27.16 4.60
CA THR A 174 -11.42 27.62 5.32
C THR A 174 -11.96 26.61 6.35
N PHE A 175 -11.71 25.31 6.13
CA PHE A 175 -12.18 24.26 7.03
C PHE A 175 -11.31 24.07 8.28
N PHE A 176 -10.03 24.47 8.24
CA PHE A 176 -9.05 24.08 9.24
C PHE A 176 -8.39 25.25 9.99
N THR A 177 -8.61 26.49 9.57
CA THR A 177 -7.97 27.68 10.14
C THR A 177 -8.43 28.00 11.57
N TRP A 178 -9.65 27.64 11.95
CA TRP A 178 -10.14 27.99 13.29
C TRP A 178 -9.31 27.33 14.40
N GLY A 179 -9.07 26.03 14.31
CA GLY A 179 -8.27 25.30 15.29
C GLY A 179 -6.84 25.81 15.37
N LEU A 180 -6.22 26.06 14.22
CA LEU A 180 -4.86 26.57 14.13
C LEU A 180 -4.70 27.99 14.68
N ASN A 181 -5.64 28.88 14.42
CA ASN A 181 -5.61 30.28 14.91
C ASN A 181 -5.79 30.37 16.44
N ASN A 182 -6.35 29.35 17.07
CA ASN A 182 -6.53 29.28 18.53
C ASN A 182 -5.47 28.39 19.22
N MET A 183 -4.51 27.86 18.45
CA MET A 183 -3.43 27.03 18.98
C MET A 183 -2.40 27.89 19.70
N VAL A 184 -1.90 27.41 20.85
CA VAL A 184 -0.77 28.06 21.54
C VAL A 184 0.51 27.74 20.74
N HIS A 185 1.25 28.80 20.38
CA HIS A 185 2.50 28.71 19.67
C HIS A 185 3.66 28.80 20.65
N ASP A 186 4.66 27.97 20.45
CA ASP A 186 5.95 28.05 21.12
C ASP A 186 7.02 28.05 20.02
N ASP A 187 7.56 29.24 19.74
CA ASP A 187 8.45 29.48 18.58
C ASP A 187 9.79 28.73 18.67
N ASP A 188 10.18 28.27 19.87
CA ASP A 188 11.44 27.59 20.10
C ASP A 188 11.33 26.06 20.05
N THR A 189 10.16 25.48 19.84
CA THR A 189 9.98 24.05 19.98
C THR A 189 9.50 23.34 18.71
N TYR A 190 10.00 22.12 18.57
CA TYR A 190 9.49 21.06 17.73
C TYR A 190 7.94 20.92 17.77
N GLU A 191 7.35 21.30 18.90
CA GLU A 191 5.95 21.09 19.19
C GLU A 191 5.01 21.93 18.31
N THR A 192 5.44 23.09 17.79
CA THR A 192 4.58 23.98 17.00
C THR A 192 4.10 23.29 15.71
N THR A 193 5.00 22.73 14.89
CA THR A 193 4.61 22.00 13.68
C THR A 193 3.85 20.72 14.04
N PHE A 194 4.28 20.00 15.06
CA PHE A 194 3.61 18.80 15.53
C PHE A 194 2.17 19.07 15.97
N ASN A 195 1.96 20.11 16.77
CA ASN A 195 0.64 20.52 17.22
C ASN A 195 -0.25 20.98 16.06
N ALA A 196 0.30 21.70 15.08
CA ALA A 196 -0.43 22.10 13.88
C ALA A 196 -0.88 20.87 13.07
N VAL A 197 0.03 19.91 12.84
CA VAL A 197 -0.29 18.64 12.17
C VAL A 197 -1.39 17.89 12.92
N HIS A 198 -1.29 17.77 14.24
CA HIS A 198 -2.30 17.10 15.08
C HIS A 198 -3.66 17.78 14.99
N THR A 199 -3.70 19.11 15.05
CA THR A 199 -4.94 19.88 14.97
C THR A 199 -5.64 19.62 13.63
N VAL A 200 -4.93 19.78 12.52
CA VAL A 200 -5.48 19.54 11.18
C VAL A 200 -5.88 18.07 10.99
N ARG A 201 -5.06 17.13 11.42
CA ARG A 201 -5.36 15.71 11.32
C ARG A 201 -6.63 15.32 12.05
N ASN A 202 -6.81 15.80 13.28
CA ASN A 202 -8.00 15.50 14.06
C ASN A 202 -9.27 16.05 13.38
N GLU A 203 -9.19 17.21 12.76
CA GLU A 203 -10.30 17.77 11.98
C GLU A 203 -10.60 16.95 10.72
N ILE A 204 -9.57 16.53 9.96
CA ILE A 204 -9.74 15.64 8.80
C ILE A 204 -10.43 14.35 9.23
N ASN A 205 -9.95 13.73 10.29
CA ASN A 205 -10.45 12.44 10.79
C ASN A 205 -11.89 12.51 11.30
N TRP A 206 -12.26 13.65 11.90
CA TRP A 206 -13.62 13.87 12.33
C TRP A 206 -14.60 14.01 11.16
N ARG A 207 -14.14 14.61 10.05
CA ARG A 207 -14.95 14.86 8.85
C ARG A 207 -15.01 13.65 7.91
N ILE A 208 -13.91 12.95 7.77
CA ILE A 208 -13.74 11.86 6.78
C ILE A 208 -13.42 10.58 7.53
N ARG A 209 -14.30 9.60 7.42
CA ARG A 209 -14.08 8.25 7.95
C ARG A 209 -13.66 7.34 6.80
N PRO A 210 -12.39 6.94 6.74
CA PRO A 210 -11.94 6.06 5.67
C PRO A 210 -12.55 4.67 5.78
N TYR A 211 -13.18 4.23 4.70
CA TYR A 211 -13.58 2.85 4.51
C TYR A 211 -12.58 2.18 3.55
N GLY A 212 -11.90 1.14 4.03
CA GLY A 212 -10.86 0.44 3.27
C GLY A 212 -11.40 -0.42 2.12
N LEU A 213 -11.78 0.17 0.98
CA LEU A 213 -12.45 -0.53 -0.14
C LEU A 213 -11.61 -0.57 -1.44
N PHE A 214 -10.35 -1.03 -1.49
CA PHE A 214 -9.36 -0.27 -2.21
C PHE A 214 -8.37 -0.93 -3.15
N ASN A 215 -8.59 -2.05 -3.76
CA ASN A 215 -7.66 -2.61 -4.75
C ASN A 215 -8.24 -2.73 -6.18
N ARG A 216 -9.04 -1.76 -6.62
CA ARG A 216 -9.52 -1.73 -8.00
C ARG A 216 -8.86 -0.61 -8.80
N LYS A 217 -8.80 -0.77 -10.14
CA LYS A 217 -8.54 0.29 -11.09
C LYS A 217 -9.42 1.50 -10.70
N GLY A 218 -8.80 2.65 -10.51
CA GLY A 218 -9.47 3.81 -9.95
C GLY A 218 -10.41 4.49 -10.96
N TYR A 219 -11.32 5.25 -10.45
CA TYR A 219 -11.98 6.34 -11.17
C TYR A 219 -11.02 7.52 -11.29
N PRO A 220 -11.27 8.51 -12.18
CA PRO A 220 -10.46 9.72 -12.26
C PRO A 220 -10.32 10.40 -10.91
N LEU A 221 -9.13 10.93 -10.61
CA LEU A 221 -8.89 11.66 -9.38
C LEU A 221 -9.90 12.81 -9.25
N LEU A 222 -10.57 12.87 -8.11
CA LEU A 222 -11.55 13.90 -7.84
C LEU A 222 -10.86 15.26 -7.61
N SER A 223 -11.56 16.35 -7.97
CA SER A 223 -11.13 17.71 -7.59
C SER A 223 -11.08 17.85 -6.07
N ALA A 224 -10.31 18.78 -5.54
CA ALA A 224 -10.17 18.97 -4.10
C ALA A 224 -11.52 19.26 -3.41
N ASP A 225 -12.42 19.97 -4.09
CA ASP A 225 -13.80 20.24 -3.66
C ASP A 225 -14.65 18.96 -3.47
N LEU A 226 -14.33 17.90 -4.19
CA LEU A 226 -15.03 16.62 -4.09
C LEU A 226 -14.27 15.66 -3.17
N LEU A 227 -12.95 15.69 -3.21
CA LEU A 227 -12.10 14.80 -2.43
C LEU A 227 -12.34 14.96 -0.92
N HIS A 228 -12.57 16.21 -0.43
CA HIS A 228 -12.88 16.41 0.99
C HIS A 228 -14.29 15.94 1.41
N LYS A 229 -15.17 15.63 0.47
CA LYS A 229 -16.52 15.05 0.71
C LYS A 229 -16.51 13.53 0.62
N GLN A 230 -15.46 12.96 0.07
CA GLN A 230 -15.33 11.53 -0.14
C GLN A 230 -15.09 10.82 1.20
N THR A 231 -15.93 9.85 1.53
CA THR A 231 -15.82 9.05 2.77
C THR A 231 -15.12 7.71 2.56
N PHE A 232 -14.68 7.43 1.35
CA PHE A 232 -13.96 6.23 0.93
C PHE A 232 -12.82 6.65 0.00
N GLY A 233 -11.82 5.83 -0.22
CA GLY A 233 -10.71 6.13 -1.11
C GLY A 233 -9.56 5.13 -0.92
N ASN A 234 -8.58 5.11 -1.79
CA ASN A 234 -7.33 4.37 -1.58
C ASN A 234 -6.32 5.24 -0.79
N CYS A 235 -5.15 4.68 -0.48
CA CYS A 235 -4.13 5.42 0.26
C CYS A 235 -3.73 6.73 -0.45
N LEU A 236 -3.69 6.74 -1.78
CA LEU A 236 -3.32 7.93 -2.54
C LEU A 236 -4.38 9.03 -2.44
N ASP A 237 -5.68 8.70 -2.49
CA ASP A 237 -6.77 9.67 -2.33
C ASP A 237 -6.66 10.42 -0.99
N TYR A 238 -6.47 9.66 0.10
CA TYR A 238 -6.35 10.24 1.44
C TYR A 238 -5.09 11.06 1.63
N VAL A 239 -3.96 10.54 1.16
CA VAL A 239 -2.69 11.25 1.27
C VAL A 239 -2.70 12.52 0.42
N THR A 240 -3.33 12.49 -0.75
CA THR A 240 -3.52 13.68 -1.60
C THR A 240 -4.33 14.73 -0.84
N LEU A 241 -5.48 14.36 -0.26
CA LEU A 241 -6.28 15.29 0.52
C LEU A 241 -5.50 15.84 1.74
N ALA A 242 -4.79 14.98 2.46
CA ALA A 242 -3.98 15.40 3.61
C ALA A 242 -2.91 16.42 3.22
N VAL A 243 -2.13 16.13 2.16
CA VAL A 243 -1.06 17.04 1.72
C VAL A 243 -1.60 18.36 1.18
N LEU A 244 -2.70 18.34 0.41
CA LEU A 244 -3.37 19.56 -0.04
C LEU A 244 -3.84 20.39 1.15
N THR A 245 -4.48 19.74 2.14
CA THR A 245 -4.96 20.41 3.35
C THR A 245 -3.81 21.01 4.16
N TYR A 246 -2.74 20.24 4.42
CA TYR A 246 -1.58 20.74 5.15
C TYR A 246 -0.94 21.94 4.45
N ARG A 247 -0.71 21.84 3.13
CA ARG A 247 -0.14 22.95 2.35
C ARG A 247 -1.04 24.18 2.30
N SER A 248 -2.39 24.00 2.35
CA SER A 248 -3.34 25.13 2.36
C SER A 248 -3.28 25.98 3.62
N VAL A 249 -2.68 25.47 4.68
CA VAL A 249 -2.50 26.16 5.97
C VAL A 249 -1.03 26.32 6.36
N GLY A 250 -0.12 26.19 5.39
CA GLY A 250 1.31 26.45 5.56
C GLY A 250 2.11 25.33 6.21
N ILE A 251 1.56 24.13 6.40
CA ILE A 251 2.33 22.99 6.91
C ILE A 251 3.10 22.33 5.75
N PRO A 252 4.46 22.34 5.79
CA PRO A 252 5.26 21.77 4.71
C PRO A 252 5.13 20.25 4.65
N CYS A 253 4.59 19.73 3.55
CA CYS A 253 4.21 18.33 3.43
C CYS A 253 4.37 17.80 2.01
N VAL A 254 4.79 16.53 1.88
CA VAL A 254 4.99 15.83 0.60
C VAL A 254 4.43 14.41 0.67
N ILE A 255 4.26 13.79 -0.50
CA ILE A 255 3.86 12.38 -0.62
C ILE A 255 5.11 11.54 -0.84
N ASP A 256 5.25 10.49 -0.03
CA ASP A 256 6.21 9.41 -0.24
C ASP A 256 5.45 8.10 -0.52
N GLU A 257 6.04 7.25 -1.35
CA GLU A 257 5.40 6.00 -1.76
C GLU A 257 6.39 4.86 -1.98
N THR A 258 5.94 3.63 -1.79
CA THR A 258 6.59 2.44 -2.30
C THR A 258 5.78 1.88 -3.46
N PRO A 259 6.39 1.63 -4.64
CA PRO A 259 5.64 1.09 -5.78
C PRO A 259 5.06 -0.29 -5.49
N TYR A 260 5.80 -1.10 -4.75
CA TYR A 260 5.37 -2.42 -4.27
C TYR A 260 6.05 -2.75 -2.94
N TRP A 261 5.29 -3.35 -2.03
CA TRP A 261 5.86 -3.97 -0.85
C TRP A 261 6.63 -5.24 -1.22
N GLY A 262 7.71 -5.53 -0.54
CA GLY A 262 8.39 -6.82 -0.69
C GLY A 262 7.62 -8.00 -0.08
N ARG A 263 6.58 -7.74 0.70
CA ARG A 263 5.78 -8.77 1.40
C ARG A 263 4.29 -8.72 1.10
N TYR A 264 3.81 -7.66 0.46
CA TYR A 264 2.38 -7.48 0.13
C TYR A 264 2.19 -7.29 -1.37
N ARG A 265 0.96 -7.49 -1.81
CA ARG A 265 0.59 -7.49 -3.22
C ARG A 265 0.57 -6.10 -3.87
N ALA A 266 0.40 -5.05 -3.09
CA ALA A 266 0.22 -3.68 -3.57
C ALA A 266 1.40 -2.78 -3.20
N GLY A 267 1.43 -1.57 -3.76
CA GLY A 267 2.18 -0.43 -3.26
C GLY A 267 1.48 0.27 -2.11
N HIS A 268 2.07 1.37 -1.66
CA HIS A 268 1.48 2.21 -0.62
C HIS A 268 1.99 3.63 -0.72
N SER A 269 1.14 4.59 -0.35
CA SER A 269 1.49 6.01 -0.28
C SER A 269 1.20 6.54 1.12
N TRP A 270 2.06 7.43 1.59
CA TRP A 270 1.94 8.13 2.87
C TRP A 270 2.44 9.55 2.74
N TYR A 271 2.27 10.37 3.76
CA TYR A 271 2.79 11.73 3.75
C TYR A 271 3.95 11.92 4.73
N THR A 272 4.82 12.87 4.41
CA THR A 272 5.94 13.30 5.23
C THR A 272 5.88 14.80 5.45
N VAL A 273 5.99 15.23 6.70
CA VAL A 273 5.97 16.63 7.12
C VAL A 273 7.37 17.04 7.53
N LEU A 274 7.76 18.27 7.21
CA LEU A 274 9.00 18.86 7.69
C LEU A 274 8.71 19.67 8.97
N ASN A 275 9.33 19.28 10.09
CA ASN A 275 9.15 19.98 11.37
C ASN A 275 10.06 21.23 11.48
N ASN A 276 9.89 22.02 12.57
CA ASN A 276 10.67 23.26 12.75
C ASN A 276 12.19 23.03 12.92
N ARG A 277 12.65 21.82 13.16
CA ARG A 277 14.08 21.48 13.22
C ARG A 277 14.64 21.04 11.87
N GLY A 278 13.81 21.00 10.83
CA GLY A 278 14.17 20.47 9.53
C GLY A 278 14.19 18.94 9.47
N GLU A 279 13.57 18.26 10.45
CA GLU A 279 13.44 16.80 10.48
C GLU A 279 12.20 16.36 9.74
N GLU A 280 12.30 15.26 9.02
CA GLU A 280 11.19 14.66 8.28
C GLU A 280 10.40 13.71 9.18
N LEU A 281 9.12 14.00 9.36
CA LEU A 281 8.19 13.21 10.17
C LEU A 281 7.18 12.52 9.27
N THR A 282 7.24 11.20 9.23
CA THR A 282 6.38 10.36 8.39
C THR A 282 5.09 9.99 9.10
N SER A 283 3.96 10.02 8.40
CA SER A 283 2.67 9.57 8.91
C SER A 283 1.90 8.79 7.86
N GLU A 284 1.21 7.74 8.28
CA GLU A 284 0.25 7.05 7.42
C GLU A 284 -1.07 7.84 7.35
N TRP A 285 -1.85 7.55 6.31
CA TRP A 285 -3.22 8.04 6.17
C TRP A 285 -4.13 7.56 7.31
N ASP A 286 -3.78 6.43 7.93
CA ASP A 286 -4.52 5.90 9.05
C ASP A 286 -4.45 6.83 10.27
N VAL A 287 -5.63 7.06 10.81
CA VAL A 287 -5.98 7.94 11.91
C VAL A 287 -5.18 7.73 13.19
N SER A 288 -4.70 6.50 13.40
CA SER A 288 -4.01 6.10 14.63
C SER A 288 -2.53 6.42 14.67
N SER A 289 -1.93 6.84 13.56
CA SER A 289 -0.50 7.01 13.47
C SER A 289 -0.06 8.45 13.76
N VAL A 290 0.95 8.56 14.61
CA VAL A 290 1.59 9.83 14.96
C VAL A 290 2.76 10.08 14.01
N PRO A 291 2.99 11.30 13.49
CA PRO A 291 4.19 11.61 12.72
C PRO A 291 5.45 11.12 13.45
N GLY A 292 6.36 10.45 12.74
CA GLY A 292 7.58 9.87 13.32
C GLY A 292 7.41 8.46 13.91
N GLY A 293 6.24 7.85 13.83
CA GLY A 293 6.01 6.47 14.28
C GLY A 293 6.66 5.41 13.36
N ALA A 294 7.09 4.27 13.92
CA ALA A 294 7.70 3.18 13.17
C ALA A 294 6.63 2.31 12.47
N PHE A 295 6.15 2.76 11.31
CA PHE A 295 5.10 2.05 10.55
C PHE A 295 5.53 0.77 9.86
N PHE A 296 6.83 0.59 9.69
CA PHE A 296 7.34 -0.32 8.65
C PHE A 296 8.03 -1.55 9.21
N THR A 297 7.87 -1.85 10.49
CA THR A 297 8.62 -2.91 11.19
C THR A 297 8.44 -4.30 10.58
N ASP A 298 7.25 -4.60 10.04
CA ASP A 298 6.97 -5.91 9.41
C ASP A 298 6.94 -5.88 7.88
N LYS A 299 7.14 -4.68 7.30
CA LYS A 299 7.00 -4.47 5.85
C LYS A 299 8.38 -4.47 5.21
N ARG A 300 8.56 -5.30 4.19
CA ARG A 300 9.79 -5.35 3.40
C ARG A 300 9.68 -4.34 2.29
N ILE A 301 10.50 -3.29 2.31
CA ILE A 301 10.38 -2.17 1.37
C ILE A 301 11.57 -2.18 0.41
N PRO A 302 11.32 -2.40 -0.90
CA PRO A 302 12.38 -2.39 -1.91
C PRO A 302 12.86 -0.98 -2.23
N LYS A 303 11.93 0.00 -2.32
CA LYS A 303 12.19 1.40 -2.68
C LYS A 303 11.16 2.32 -2.05
N VAL A 304 11.59 3.54 -1.72
CA VAL A 304 10.73 4.66 -1.38
C VAL A 304 11.01 5.81 -2.33
N TYR A 305 9.97 6.32 -2.95
CA TYR A 305 10.03 7.49 -3.83
C TYR A 305 9.22 8.63 -3.23
N ARG A 306 9.80 9.82 -3.24
CA ARG A 306 9.11 11.08 -2.90
C ARG A 306 8.59 11.74 -4.16
N ASN A 307 7.32 12.08 -4.18
CA ASN A 307 6.76 12.90 -5.24
C ASN A 307 7.33 14.32 -5.13
N THR A 308 7.89 14.82 -6.22
CA THR A 308 8.47 16.15 -6.35
C THR A 308 7.71 16.94 -7.41
N TYR A 309 7.75 18.27 -7.32
CA TYR A 309 7.33 19.09 -8.44
C TYR A 309 8.44 19.22 -9.48
N ALA A 310 9.68 19.27 -9.03
CA ALA A 310 10.84 19.31 -9.91
C ALA A 310 11.01 18.02 -10.72
N ILE A 311 11.42 18.19 -11.96
CA ILE A 311 11.79 17.10 -12.85
C ILE A 311 13.12 16.49 -12.41
N ASN A 312 13.13 15.19 -12.11
CA ASN A 312 14.35 14.41 -11.97
C ASN A 312 15.00 14.22 -13.35
N ARG A 313 16.08 14.95 -13.62
CA ARG A 313 16.71 15.00 -14.93
C ARG A 313 17.35 13.67 -15.35
N ASP A 314 17.84 12.88 -14.41
CA ASP A 314 18.38 11.55 -14.71
C ASP A 314 17.26 10.60 -15.12
N ARG A 315 16.12 10.64 -14.43
CA ARG A 315 14.94 9.86 -14.79
C ARG A 315 14.32 10.31 -16.12
N GLN A 316 14.29 11.61 -16.37
CA GLN A 316 13.89 12.14 -17.69
C GLN A 316 14.78 11.63 -18.82
N LYS A 317 16.10 11.56 -18.59
CA LYS A 317 17.05 11.00 -19.55
C LYS A 317 16.80 9.51 -19.76
N TYR A 318 16.62 8.74 -18.67
CA TYR A 318 16.26 7.32 -18.74
C TYR A 318 14.99 7.11 -19.59
N LEU A 319 13.88 7.79 -19.28
CA LEU A 319 12.61 7.64 -19.99
C LEU A 319 12.70 8.02 -21.48
N LYS A 320 13.60 8.92 -21.84
CA LYS A 320 13.87 9.30 -23.25
C LYS A 320 14.67 8.22 -23.97
N GLU A 321 15.65 7.61 -23.32
CA GLU A 321 16.60 6.67 -23.92
C GLU A 321 16.16 5.21 -23.85
N SER A 322 15.34 4.85 -22.87
CA SER A 322 14.86 3.50 -22.65
C SER A 322 13.92 3.03 -23.76
N ALA A 323 14.14 1.83 -24.26
CA ALA A 323 13.24 1.14 -25.19
C ALA A 323 12.03 0.53 -24.47
N TYR A 324 12.23 -0.01 -23.27
CA TYR A 324 11.15 -0.47 -22.39
C TYR A 324 10.48 0.70 -21.67
N LYS A 325 9.19 0.91 -21.92
CA LYS A 325 8.43 2.02 -21.35
C LYS A 325 7.76 1.63 -20.05
N HIS A 326 8.53 1.63 -18.98
CA HIS A 326 7.97 1.50 -17.64
C HIS A 326 7.35 2.84 -17.19
N PRO A 327 6.22 2.82 -16.46
CA PRO A 327 5.53 4.04 -16.03
C PRO A 327 6.20 4.71 -14.80
N PHE A 328 7.53 4.85 -14.80
CA PHE A 328 8.21 5.65 -13.78
C PHE A 328 7.88 7.13 -13.97
N SER A 329 7.52 7.81 -12.88
CA SER A 329 7.30 9.25 -12.91
C SER A 329 8.62 10.02 -13.08
N MET A 330 8.60 11.08 -13.89
CA MET A 330 9.72 12.02 -13.97
C MET A 330 9.86 12.89 -12.71
N CYS A 331 8.79 13.04 -11.95
CA CYS A 331 8.70 13.92 -10.79
C CYS A 331 8.77 13.10 -9.50
N GLN A 332 9.85 12.34 -9.36
CA GLN A 332 10.12 11.52 -8.18
C GLN A 332 11.59 11.52 -7.83
N LYS A 333 11.89 11.55 -6.52
CA LYS A 333 13.22 11.40 -5.93
C LYS A 333 13.26 10.09 -5.13
N ASP A 334 14.33 9.30 -5.28
CA ASP A 334 14.59 8.13 -4.43
C ASP A 334 15.04 8.59 -3.05
N VAL A 335 14.23 8.33 -2.04
CA VAL A 335 14.45 8.65 -0.62
C VAL A 335 14.56 7.38 0.24
N THR A 336 14.81 6.21 -0.35
CA THR A 336 14.87 4.93 0.35
C THR A 336 15.86 4.95 1.53
N ALA A 337 17.01 5.62 1.33
CA ALA A 337 18.06 5.71 2.35
C ALA A 337 17.68 6.63 3.54
N ASP A 338 16.69 7.50 3.37
CA ASP A 338 16.19 8.36 4.44
C ASP A 338 15.31 7.56 5.43
N TYR A 339 14.77 6.42 4.97
CA TYR A 339 13.91 5.52 5.75
C TYR A 339 14.64 4.32 6.34
N PHE A 340 15.55 3.71 5.57
CA PHE A 340 16.12 2.40 5.89
C PHE A 340 17.60 2.31 5.53
N ASN A 341 18.27 1.35 6.15
CA ASN A 341 19.59 0.92 5.68
C ASN A 341 19.47 0.28 4.30
N THR A 342 20.12 0.85 3.32
CA THR A 342 20.13 0.39 1.93
C THR A 342 21.46 -0.25 1.54
N SER A 343 21.51 -0.86 0.37
CA SER A 343 22.73 -1.35 -0.25
C SER A 343 22.77 -1.00 -1.73
N ASP A 344 23.95 -0.61 -2.20
CA ASP A 344 24.29 -0.64 -3.62
C ASP A 344 24.69 -2.07 -3.97
N ILE A 345 24.10 -2.64 -5.00
CA ILE A 345 24.30 -4.05 -5.35
C ILE A 345 24.76 -4.22 -6.80
N GLU A 346 25.61 -5.23 -7.01
CA GLU A 346 26.07 -5.67 -8.33
C GLU A 346 25.70 -7.14 -8.52
N ILE A 347 24.80 -7.41 -9.44
CA ILE A 347 24.25 -8.74 -9.69
C ILE A 347 24.87 -9.31 -10.98
N PRO A 348 25.60 -10.43 -10.92
CA PRO A 348 26.08 -11.12 -12.12
C PRO A 348 24.88 -11.53 -12.99
N ILE A 349 24.95 -11.22 -14.29
CA ILE A 349 23.92 -11.67 -15.23
C ILE A 349 24.32 -12.99 -15.89
N PHE A 350 23.33 -13.71 -16.41
CA PHE A 350 23.56 -14.93 -17.16
C PHE A 350 24.44 -14.69 -18.39
N LYS A 351 25.23 -15.68 -18.77
CA LYS A 351 26.02 -15.65 -20.02
C LYS A 351 25.06 -15.70 -21.21
N ASN A 352 25.40 -15.01 -22.30
CA ASN A 352 24.68 -15.01 -23.56
C ASN A 352 23.26 -14.38 -23.53
N VAL A 353 22.96 -13.51 -22.56
CA VAL A 353 21.71 -12.74 -22.55
C VAL A 353 21.77 -11.70 -23.69
N LYS A 354 20.73 -11.67 -24.52
CA LYS A 354 20.53 -10.62 -25.52
C LYS A 354 19.65 -9.54 -24.93
N LEU A 355 20.18 -8.33 -24.88
CA LEU A 355 19.45 -7.13 -24.40
C LEU A 355 19.27 -6.16 -25.55
N ALA A 356 18.09 -5.57 -25.65
CA ALA A 356 17.75 -4.54 -26.63
C ALA A 356 18.22 -3.15 -26.20
N GLU A 357 18.62 -2.97 -24.93
CA GLU A 357 19.05 -1.70 -24.37
C GLU A 357 20.12 -1.86 -23.27
N LYS A 358 20.69 -0.72 -22.86
CA LYS A 358 21.72 -0.68 -21.81
C LYS A 358 21.16 -0.67 -20.38
N TYR A 359 19.87 -0.43 -20.24
CA TYR A 359 19.18 -0.43 -18.96
C TYR A 359 18.76 -1.83 -18.57
N VAL A 360 18.79 -2.08 -17.28
CA VAL A 360 18.34 -3.33 -16.65
C VAL A 360 17.39 -2.97 -15.51
N TYR A 361 16.56 -3.89 -15.12
CA TYR A 361 15.49 -3.65 -14.17
C TYR A 361 15.63 -4.56 -12.96
N ILE A 362 15.22 -4.08 -11.79
CA ILE A 362 15.12 -4.90 -10.60
C ILE A 362 13.65 -4.99 -10.19
N ALA A 363 13.22 -6.18 -9.88
CA ALA A 363 11.84 -6.48 -9.55
C ALA A 363 11.73 -7.23 -8.22
N THR A 364 10.62 -7.06 -7.53
CA THR A 364 10.20 -7.87 -6.38
C THR A 364 9.00 -8.71 -6.77
N PHE A 365 8.76 -9.81 -6.06
CA PHE A 365 7.60 -10.66 -6.33
C PHE A 365 6.32 -10.01 -5.78
N THR A 366 5.29 -9.91 -6.59
CA THR A 366 4.01 -9.33 -6.19
C THR A 366 2.83 -10.30 -6.34
N GLY A 367 2.92 -11.31 -7.20
CA GLY A 367 1.82 -12.23 -7.48
C GLY A 367 0.58 -11.55 -8.09
N MET A 368 0.76 -10.39 -8.73
CA MET A 368 -0.30 -9.68 -9.44
C MET A 368 -0.36 -10.12 -10.93
N ASN A 369 -0.63 -9.21 -11.84
CA ASN A 369 -0.69 -9.49 -13.29
C ASN A 369 0.60 -10.11 -13.85
N THR A 370 1.72 -9.85 -13.17
CA THR A 370 3.02 -10.49 -13.41
C THR A 370 3.59 -10.99 -12.10
N ASP A 371 4.37 -12.06 -12.11
CA ASP A 371 5.00 -12.62 -10.91
C ASP A 371 5.97 -11.60 -10.29
N TRP A 372 6.73 -10.92 -11.14
CA TRP A 372 7.77 -9.96 -10.78
C TRP A 372 7.42 -8.56 -11.24
N SER A 373 7.30 -7.63 -10.31
CA SER A 373 7.00 -6.22 -10.59
C SER A 373 8.26 -5.38 -10.41
N VAL A 374 8.55 -4.58 -11.45
CA VAL A 374 9.72 -3.69 -11.47
C VAL A 374 9.57 -2.60 -10.40
N VAL A 375 10.62 -2.43 -9.60
CA VAL A 375 10.67 -1.39 -8.55
C VAL A 375 11.71 -0.30 -8.85
N ASP A 376 12.73 -0.61 -9.67
CA ASP A 376 13.73 0.36 -10.08
C ASP A 376 14.44 -0.10 -11.37
N TYR A 377 15.22 0.80 -11.95
CA TYR A 377 16.10 0.51 -13.07
C TYR A 377 17.57 0.74 -12.69
N GLY A 378 18.45 0.08 -13.41
CA GLY A 378 19.89 0.20 -13.26
C GLY A 378 20.62 0.17 -14.58
N THR A 379 21.91 -0.01 -14.52
CA THR A 379 22.77 -0.10 -15.72
C THR A 379 23.58 -1.38 -15.74
N LEU A 380 23.84 -1.86 -16.93
CA LEU A 380 24.73 -3.01 -17.14
C LEU A 380 26.18 -2.52 -17.33
N LYS A 381 27.09 -3.02 -16.51
CA LYS A 381 28.52 -2.75 -16.64
C LYS A 381 29.35 -3.99 -16.33
N HIS A 382 30.25 -4.37 -17.26
CA HIS A 382 31.15 -5.52 -17.12
C HIS A 382 30.43 -6.84 -16.76
N GLY A 383 29.28 -7.12 -17.37
CA GLY A 383 28.51 -8.34 -17.11
C GLY A 383 27.77 -8.37 -15.77
N LYS A 384 27.65 -7.23 -15.11
CA LYS A 384 26.90 -7.07 -13.85
C LYS A 384 25.83 -6.00 -13.99
N ALA A 385 24.63 -6.30 -13.55
CA ALA A 385 23.57 -5.34 -13.33
C ALA A 385 23.82 -4.57 -12.04
N ARG A 386 23.77 -3.24 -12.08
CA ARG A 386 24.05 -2.35 -10.94
C ARG A 386 22.78 -1.59 -10.55
N PHE A 387 22.45 -1.68 -9.27
CA PHE A 387 21.32 -0.97 -8.66
C PHE A 387 21.80 -0.29 -7.39
N THR A 388 21.26 0.90 -7.12
CA THR A 388 21.68 1.72 -5.97
C THR A 388 20.58 1.83 -4.92
N ARG A 389 20.96 2.01 -3.67
CA ARG A 389 20.04 2.27 -2.56
C ARG A 389 18.88 1.27 -2.47
N MET A 390 19.16 -0.01 -2.65
CA MET A 390 18.15 -1.08 -2.56
C MET A 390 17.81 -1.37 -1.10
N GLY A 391 16.52 -1.48 -0.81
CA GLY A 391 16.02 -1.87 0.51
C GLY A 391 16.45 -3.29 0.87
N ARG A 392 16.84 -3.48 2.13
CA ARG A 392 17.30 -4.78 2.66
C ARG A 392 16.13 -5.63 3.14
N ASN A 393 16.40 -6.93 3.36
CA ASN A 393 15.41 -7.93 3.76
C ASN A 393 14.30 -8.12 2.72
N VAL A 394 14.64 -8.05 1.44
CA VAL A 394 13.73 -8.19 0.29
C VAL A 394 14.25 -9.21 -0.69
N MET A 395 13.34 -9.96 -1.28
CA MET A 395 13.64 -10.85 -2.41
C MET A 395 13.53 -10.08 -3.72
N TYR A 396 14.53 -10.24 -4.58
CA TYR A 396 14.65 -9.56 -5.87
C TYR A 396 14.98 -10.52 -7.00
N ILE A 397 14.76 -10.04 -8.23
CA ILE A 397 15.30 -10.60 -9.46
C ILE A 397 15.75 -9.45 -10.37
N ALA A 398 16.83 -9.64 -11.10
CA ALA A 398 17.22 -8.72 -12.17
C ALA A 398 16.58 -9.14 -13.49
N LEU A 399 16.01 -8.17 -14.21
CA LEU A 399 15.33 -8.35 -15.49
C LEU A 399 16.01 -7.51 -16.56
N GLY A 400 15.95 -7.98 -17.81
CA GLY A 400 16.42 -7.25 -18.98
C GLY A 400 15.38 -7.26 -20.08
N TYR A 401 15.32 -6.20 -20.89
CA TYR A 401 14.41 -6.08 -22.01
C TYR A 401 15.03 -6.72 -23.28
N ASP A 402 14.36 -7.71 -23.86
CA ASP A 402 14.84 -8.44 -25.05
C ASP A 402 14.40 -7.81 -26.40
N GLY A 403 13.61 -6.71 -26.32
CA GLY A 403 12.99 -6.05 -27.46
C GLY A 403 11.49 -6.31 -27.57
N THR A 404 10.97 -7.29 -26.82
CA THR A 404 9.55 -7.65 -26.79
C THR A 404 8.99 -7.63 -25.38
N GLN A 405 9.75 -8.15 -24.41
CA GLN A 405 9.32 -8.26 -23.00
C GLN A 405 10.51 -8.25 -22.04
N LEU A 406 10.23 -8.07 -20.77
CA LEU A 406 11.21 -8.27 -19.70
C LEU A 406 11.42 -9.77 -19.48
N ARG A 407 12.69 -10.16 -19.35
CA ARG A 407 13.08 -11.54 -19.02
C ARG A 407 14.07 -11.56 -17.86
N PRO A 408 14.06 -12.62 -17.04
CA PRO A 408 15.07 -12.83 -16.03
C PRO A 408 16.50 -12.85 -16.63
N ILE A 409 17.38 -12.05 -16.06
CA ILE A 409 18.82 -12.03 -16.41
C ILE A 409 19.69 -12.49 -15.25
N SER A 410 19.10 -12.72 -14.08
CA SER A 410 19.73 -13.33 -12.92
C SER A 410 18.80 -14.37 -12.29
N ARG A 411 19.35 -15.21 -11.40
CA ARG A 411 18.53 -15.97 -10.46
C ARG A 411 17.84 -15.03 -9.49
N PRO A 412 16.69 -15.40 -8.90
CA PRO A 412 16.16 -14.71 -7.73
C PRO A 412 17.18 -14.72 -6.60
N PHE A 413 17.21 -13.65 -5.80
CA PHE A 413 18.12 -13.53 -4.68
C PHE A 413 17.48 -12.75 -3.53
N ILE A 414 17.97 -12.97 -2.34
CA ILE A 414 17.60 -12.25 -1.14
C ILE A 414 18.70 -11.27 -0.79
N LEU A 415 18.36 -10.01 -0.60
CA LEU A 415 19.24 -9.01 -0.01
C LEU A 415 18.95 -8.96 1.49
N HIS A 416 19.79 -9.58 2.29
CA HIS A 416 19.61 -9.70 3.74
C HIS A 416 19.76 -8.36 4.49
N THR A 417 19.33 -8.33 5.75
CA THR A 417 19.41 -7.15 6.62
C THR A 417 20.85 -6.65 6.83
N ASN A 418 21.84 -7.53 6.78
CA ASN A 418 23.27 -7.21 6.86
C ASN A 418 23.88 -6.74 5.53
N GLY A 419 23.10 -6.72 4.44
CA GLY A 419 23.55 -6.33 3.10
C GLY A 419 24.18 -7.47 2.27
N SER A 420 24.25 -8.71 2.78
CA SER A 420 24.71 -9.86 2.01
C SER A 420 23.65 -10.32 1.00
N LEU A 421 24.13 -10.91 -0.11
CA LEU A 421 23.30 -11.49 -1.16
C LEU A 421 23.28 -13.02 -1.04
N GLU A 422 22.09 -13.59 -1.03
CA GLU A 422 21.86 -15.04 -1.12
C GLU A 422 21.09 -15.35 -2.40
N TYR A 423 21.71 -16.11 -3.31
CA TYR A 423 21.06 -16.53 -4.55
C TYR A 423 20.27 -17.80 -4.34
N ILE A 424 19.03 -17.78 -4.77
CA ILE A 424 18.13 -18.94 -4.69
C ILE A 424 18.51 -19.91 -5.82
N THR A 425 18.77 -21.17 -5.47
CA THR A 425 19.19 -22.20 -6.40
C THR A 425 18.34 -23.44 -6.23
N CYS A 426 17.79 -23.94 -7.34
CA CYS A 426 17.01 -25.17 -7.38
C CYS A 426 17.95 -26.37 -7.60
N ASP A 427 17.97 -27.33 -6.68
CA ASP A 427 18.66 -28.61 -6.84
C ASP A 427 17.64 -29.72 -7.13
N THR A 428 17.49 -30.08 -8.39
CA THR A 428 16.57 -31.14 -8.84
C THR A 428 17.08 -32.55 -8.55
N ASN A 429 18.36 -32.72 -8.14
CA ASN A 429 18.90 -34.02 -7.76
C ASN A 429 18.56 -34.39 -6.30
N GLN A 430 18.17 -33.42 -5.50
CA GLN A 430 17.73 -33.60 -4.13
C GLN A 430 16.28 -33.13 -3.99
N THR A 431 15.41 -34.06 -3.63
CA THR A 431 13.98 -33.76 -3.44
C THR A 431 13.52 -34.12 -2.04
N ARG A 432 12.37 -33.56 -1.65
CA ARG A 432 11.68 -33.84 -0.41
C ARG A 432 10.18 -33.86 -0.62
N SER A 433 9.43 -34.42 0.33
CA SER A 433 7.98 -34.21 0.47
C SER A 433 7.71 -33.04 1.37
N VAL A 434 6.62 -32.31 1.13
CA VAL A 434 6.22 -31.14 1.95
C VAL A 434 4.71 -31.10 2.15
N ASP A 435 4.32 -30.65 3.33
CA ASP A 435 2.94 -30.37 3.69
C ASP A 435 2.69 -28.86 3.75
N ILE A 436 1.72 -28.38 2.98
CA ILE A 436 1.36 -26.97 2.90
C ILE A 436 -0.01 -26.76 3.54
N ARG A 437 -0.09 -25.86 4.52
CA ARG A 437 -1.32 -25.53 5.26
C ARG A 437 -1.83 -24.11 4.97
N ARG A 438 -1.00 -23.27 4.34
CA ARG A 438 -1.35 -21.89 3.99
C ARG A 438 -0.76 -21.52 2.63
N LYS A 439 -1.41 -20.58 1.93
CA LYS A 439 -0.92 -20.03 0.66
C LYS A 439 -0.26 -18.64 0.81
N TYR A 440 -0.25 -18.09 2.02
CA TYR A 440 0.27 -16.76 2.33
C TYR A 440 0.89 -16.71 3.73
N TYR A 441 1.81 -15.77 3.97
CA TYR A 441 2.42 -15.64 5.28
C TYR A 441 1.39 -15.31 6.37
N GLN A 442 1.65 -15.74 7.59
CA GLN A 442 0.80 -15.43 8.73
C GLN A 442 1.26 -14.12 9.38
N SER A 443 0.44 -13.08 9.35
CA SER A 443 0.72 -11.83 10.05
C SER A 443 0.72 -12.01 11.57
N ASN A 444 1.41 -11.12 12.28
CA ASN A 444 1.45 -11.14 13.75
C ASN A 444 0.03 -11.06 14.37
N ASN A 445 -0.87 -10.31 13.74
CA ASN A 445 -2.25 -10.21 14.20
C ASN A 445 -3.00 -11.53 14.05
N VAL A 446 -2.90 -12.20 12.90
CA VAL A 446 -3.50 -13.52 12.68
C VAL A 446 -2.92 -14.54 13.65
N ALA A 447 -1.60 -14.56 13.82
CA ALA A 447 -0.93 -15.44 14.79
C ALA A 447 -1.44 -15.21 16.23
N LYS A 448 -1.61 -13.96 16.64
CA LYS A 448 -2.16 -13.60 17.95
C LYS A 448 -3.60 -14.08 18.11
N MET A 449 -4.44 -13.92 17.07
CA MET A 449 -5.84 -14.36 17.12
C MET A 449 -5.94 -15.88 17.18
N ARG A 450 -5.13 -16.61 16.42
CA ARG A 450 -5.10 -18.10 16.48
C ARG A 450 -4.69 -18.61 17.87
N LYS A 451 -3.75 -17.96 18.54
CA LYS A 451 -3.36 -18.32 19.92
C LYS A 451 -4.50 -18.25 20.93
N ARG A 452 -5.56 -17.52 20.65
CA ARG A 452 -6.75 -17.43 21.51
C ARG A 452 -7.54 -18.74 21.60
N LEU A 453 -7.27 -19.71 20.72
CA LEU A 453 -7.91 -21.04 20.76
C LEU A 453 -7.25 -22.00 21.75
N LEU A 454 -5.98 -21.76 22.13
CA LEU A 454 -5.27 -22.66 23.05
C LEU A 454 -5.99 -22.77 24.41
N GLY A 455 -6.33 -24.00 24.81
CA GLY A 455 -7.14 -24.28 25.95
C GLY A 455 -8.65 -24.36 25.70
N GLY A 456 -9.08 -24.06 24.45
CA GLY A 456 -10.48 -24.24 24.03
C GLY A 456 -10.91 -25.69 24.04
N GLN A 457 -12.19 -25.95 24.33
CA GLN A 457 -12.70 -27.30 24.56
C GLN A 457 -13.91 -27.62 23.66
N ILE A 458 -13.95 -28.85 23.16
CA ILE A 458 -15.15 -29.42 22.55
C ILE A 458 -15.88 -30.17 23.64
N GLN A 459 -17.15 -29.83 23.87
CA GLN A 459 -17.96 -30.37 24.95
C GLN A 459 -19.33 -30.79 24.41
N CYS A 460 -19.91 -31.82 25.05
CA CYS A 460 -21.31 -32.22 24.86
C CYS A 460 -22.05 -32.24 26.20
N SER A 461 -23.40 -32.15 26.11
CA SER A 461 -24.27 -32.17 27.30
C SER A 461 -25.65 -32.71 26.96
N LYS A 462 -26.35 -33.25 28.00
CA LYS A 462 -27.76 -33.61 27.93
C LYS A 462 -28.69 -32.40 28.06
N THR A 463 -28.20 -31.30 28.65
CA THR A 463 -28.98 -30.12 28.96
C THR A 463 -28.41 -28.88 28.26
N ALA A 464 -29.28 -27.96 27.88
CA ALA A 464 -28.92 -26.74 27.11
C ALA A 464 -28.03 -25.74 27.89
N ASP A 465 -28.06 -25.81 29.22
CA ASP A 465 -27.27 -24.95 30.10
C ASP A 465 -25.86 -25.48 30.34
N PHE A 466 -25.53 -26.67 29.80
CA PHE A 466 -24.23 -27.34 30.01
C PHE A 466 -23.80 -27.40 31.47
N LYS A 467 -24.75 -27.68 32.37
CA LYS A 467 -24.48 -27.72 33.82
C LYS A 467 -23.47 -28.79 34.20
N GLU A 468 -23.48 -29.92 33.49
CA GLU A 468 -22.51 -31.03 33.65
C GLU A 468 -21.96 -31.41 32.26
N PRO A 469 -21.06 -30.60 31.66
CA PRO A 469 -20.55 -30.88 30.33
C PRO A 469 -19.52 -32.00 30.35
N VAL A 470 -19.54 -32.86 29.34
CA VAL A 470 -18.47 -33.82 29.06
C VAL A 470 -17.47 -33.17 28.10
N THR A 471 -16.23 -32.97 28.51
CA THR A 471 -15.16 -32.49 27.66
C THR A 471 -14.56 -33.65 26.88
N LEU A 472 -14.59 -33.58 25.56
CA LEU A 472 -14.11 -34.64 24.67
C LEU A 472 -12.75 -34.33 24.05
N TYR A 473 -12.43 -33.05 23.90
CA TYR A 473 -11.17 -32.59 23.31
C TYR A 473 -10.79 -31.22 23.88
N THR A 474 -9.50 -31.04 24.11
CA THR A 474 -8.92 -29.73 24.47
C THR A 474 -7.87 -29.37 23.44
N ILE A 475 -7.90 -28.12 22.92
CA ILE A 475 -6.95 -27.62 21.92
C ILE A 475 -5.63 -27.28 22.63
N GLU A 476 -4.64 -28.15 22.49
CA GLU A 476 -3.29 -27.98 23.08
C GLU A 476 -2.28 -27.41 22.07
N ASP A 477 -2.54 -27.55 20.76
CA ASP A 477 -1.68 -27.13 19.66
C ASP A 477 -2.49 -26.36 18.59
N LEU A 478 -1.84 -25.43 17.90
CA LEU A 478 -2.43 -24.66 16.80
C LEU A 478 -2.42 -25.41 15.46
N ASN A 479 -1.78 -26.56 15.38
CA ASN A 479 -1.86 -27.50 14.24
C ASN A 479 -3.15 -28.34 14.31
N ILE A 480 -4.29 -27.67 14.38
CA ILE A 480 -5.60 -28.30 14.50
C ILE A 480 -5.90 -29.08 13.21
N PRO A 481 -6.28 -30.38 13.30
CA PRO A 481 -6.71 -31.15 12.13
C PRO A 481 -8.02 -30.56 11.57
N ASP A 482 -8.25 -30.74 10.26
CA ASP A 482 -9.48 -30.27 9.60
C ASP A 482 -10.73 -30.80 10.30
N LYS A 483 -10.71 -32.07 10.68
CA LYS A 483 -11.76 -32.75 11.45
C LYS A 483 -11.14 -33.35 12.70
N ILE A 484 -11.44 -32.76 13.84
CA ILE A 484 -11.03 -33.26 15.17
C ILE A 484 -11.88 -34.47 15.48
N PRO A 485 -11.31 -35.68 15.65
CA PRO A 485 -12.11 -36.86 16.06
C PRO A 485 -12.56 -36.70 17.49
N VAL A 486 -13.81 -37.02 17.78
CA VAL A 486 -14.38 -36.99 19.10
C VAL A 486 -15.15 -38.29 19.35
N THR A 487 -15.09 -38.80 20.59
CA THR A 487 -15.80 -40.01 20.99
C THR A 487 -16.52 -39.74 22.31
N ALA A 488 -17.84 -39.70 22.27
CA ALA A 488 -18.68 -39.60 23.45
C ALA A 488 -19.16 -41.01 23.91
N ASP A 489 -19.40 -41.16 25.20
CA ASP A 489 -19.87 -42.42 25.81
C ASP A 489 -21.30 -42.79 25.38
N GLN A 490 -22.07 -41.83 24.91
CA GLN A 490 -23.46 -41.98 24.43
C GLN A 490 -23.83 -40.83 23.48
N PRO A 491 -24.95 -40.90 22.77
CA PRO A 491 -25.47 -39.76 22.01
C PRO A 491 -25.87 -38.58 22.91
N TYR A 492 -25.53 -37.36 22.51
CA TYR A 492 -25.88 -36.11 23.20
C TYR A 492 -26.67 -35.18 22.30
N ARG A 493 -27.56 -34.38 22.89
CA ARG A 493 -28.35 -33.39 22.14
C ARG A 493 -27.59 -32.08 21.95
N TYR A 494 -26.82 -31.60 22.94
CA TYR A 494 -26.16 -30.31 22.93
C TYR A 494 -24.65 -30.46 22.76
N TRP A 495 -24.08 -29.74 21.79
CA TRP A 495 -22.67 -29.76 21.46
C TRP A 495 -22.14 -28.37 21.41
N ARG A 496 -20.96 -28.09 21.94
CA ARG A 496 -20.36 -26.74 21.86
C ARG A 496 -18.83 -26.76 21.78
N TYR A 497 -18.31 -25.66 21.24
CA TYR A 497 -16.97 -25.19 21.50
C TYR A 497 -17.03 -24.21 22.67
N MET A 498 -16.30 -24.51 23.76
CA MET A 498 -16.09 -23.64 24.91
C MET A 498 -14.77 -22.94 24.76
N SER A 499 -14.79 -21.61 24.64
CA SER A 499 -13.64 -20.75 24.46
C SER A 499 -12.86 -20.61 25.78
N PRO A 500 -11.52 -20.55 25.75
CA PRO A 500 -10.75 -20.25 26.96
C PRO A 500 -11.01 -18.80 27.41
N ASN A 501 -10.80 -18.52 28.68
CA ASN A 501 -10.92 -17.18 29.23
C ASN A 501 -9.92 -16.22 28.58
N GLY A 502 -10.30 -14.98 28.35
CA GLY A 502 -9.51 -13.96 27.67
C GLY A 502 -9.54 -14.04 26.13
N SER A 503 -10.35 -14.91 25.54
CA SER A 503 -10.31 -15.19 24.09
C SER A 503 -11.41 -14.50 23.28
N TYR A 504 -12.47 -13.98 23.89
CA TYR A 504 -13.62 -13.34 23.22
C TYR A 504 -14.44 -14.25 22.27
N GLY A 505 -14.16 -15.55 22.23
CA GLY A 505 -14.75 -16.48 21.29
C GLY A 505 -13.91 -16.77 20.04
N SER A 506 -13.55 -15.77 19.30
CA SER A 506 -12.58 -15.68 18.18
C SER A 506 -12.44 -16.93 17.28
N ILE A 507 -13.55 -17.52 16.81
CA ILE A 507 -13.56 -18.57 15.77
C ILE A 507 -14.27 -18.08 14.51
N ALA A 508 -13.79 -18.51 13.34
CA ALA A 508 -14.42 -18.21 12.05
C ALA A 508 -15.53 -19.23 11.74
N GLU A 509 -15.30 -20.53 11.97
CA GLU A 509 -16.28 -21.58 11.65
C GLU A 509 -16.32 -22.68 12.71
N LEU A 510 -17.52 -23.22 12.93
CA LEU A 510 -17.79 -24.42 13.71
C LEU A 510 -18.71 -25.36 12.92
N ALA A 511 -18.31 -26.61 12.77
CA ALA A 511 -19.14 -27.63 12.14
C ALA A 511 -19.00 -28.97 12.84
N PHE A 512 -20.09 -29.73 12.87
CA PHE A 512 -20.19 -31.08 13.45
C PHE A 512 -20.49 -32.11 12.35
N PHE A 513 -19.87 -33.27 12.42
CA PHE A 513 -20.00 -34.33 11.40
C PHE A 513 -20.27 -35.66 12.06
N ASP A 514 -21.05 -36.51 11.38
CA ASP A 514 -21.26 -37.91 11.75
C ASP A 514 -20.09 -38.81 11.34
N ALA A 515 -20.23 -40.11 11.52
CA ALA A 515 -19.21 -41.11 11.21
C ALA A 515 -18.93 -41.20 9.67
N ASP A 516 -19.94 -40.91 8.85
CA ASP A 516 -19.82 -40.87 7.38
C ASP A 516 -19.28 -39.53 6.85
N THR A 517 -18.84 -38.66 7.74
CA THR A 517 -18.34 -37.28 7.48
C THR A 517 -19.39 -36.34 6.86
N VAL A 518 -20.67 -36.61 7.05
CA VAL A 518 -21.77 -35.74 6.63
C VAL A 518 -21.94 -34.62 7.66
N ARG A 519 -22.03 -33.35 7.19
CA ARG A 519 -22.25 -32.19 8.07
C ARG A 519 -23.63 -32.28 8.71
N MET A 520 -23.65 -32.30 10.02
CA MET A 520 -24.86 -32.37 10.84
C MET A 520 -25.52 -30.99 10.92
N GLN A 521 -26.85 -30.99 11.01
CA GLN A 521 -27.65 -29.78 11.12
C GLN A 521 -28.33 -29.70 12.49
N GLY A 522 -28.59 -28.50 12.96
CA GLY A 522 -29.26 -28.22 14.21
C GLY A 522 -29.56 -26.74 14.38
N THR A 523 -30.00 -26.33 15.54
CA THR A 523 -30.23 -24.94 15.89
C THR A 523 -28.99 -24.38 16.59
N PRO A 524 -28.36 -23.31 16.05
CA PRO A 524 -27.24 -22.65 16.72
C PRO A 524 -27.61 -22.14 18.10
N ILE A 525 -26.74 -22.40 19.09
CA ILE A 525 -26.85 -21.92 20.46
C ILE A 525 -25.55 -21.29 20.93
N SER A 526 -25.61 -20.34 21.86
CA SER A 526 -24.43 -19.56 22.22
C SER A 526 -24.58 -18.90 23.60
N SER A 527 -23.46 -18.46 24.15
CA SER A 527 -23.38 -17.61 25.35
C SER A 527 -23.92 -16.18 25.11
N THR A 528 -24.01 -15.73 23.86
CA THR A 528 -24.58 -14.43 23.48
C THR A 528 -25.95 -14.58 22.82
N LYS A 529 -26.76 -13.50 22.87
CA LYS A 529 -28.01 -13.38 22.13
C LYS A 529 -27.87 -12.63 20.80
N ASP A 530 -26.65 -12.19 20.46
CA ASP A 530 -26.36 -11.53 19.18
C ASP A 530 -26.42 -12.53 18.03
N GLY A 531 -27.55 -12.55 17.33
CA GLY A 531 -27.78 -13.44 16.19
C GLY A 531 -26.78 -13.23 15.04
N GLY A 532 -26.32 -11.98 14.84
CA GLY A 532 -25.29 -11.66 13.86
C GLY A 532 -23.93 -12.29 14.20
N ALA A 533 -23.51 -12.23 15.47
CA ALA A 533 -22.31 -12.90 15.90
C ALA A 533 -22.41 -14.44 15.81
N ILE A 534 -23.57 -15.00 16.12
CA ILE A 534 -23.82 -16.45 16.05
C ILE A 534 -23.74 -16.94 14.59
N SER A 535 -24.40 -16.25 13.65
CA SER A 535 -24.44 -16.67 12.24
C SER A 535 -23.06 -16.76 11.60
N ARG A 536 -22.14 -15.90 12.00
CA ARG A 536 -20.77 -15.85 11.48
C ARG A 536 -19.92 -17.10 11.75
N ALA A 537 -20.30 -17.95 12.69
CA ALA A 537 -19.61 -19.23 12.90
C ALA A 537 -20.18 -20.37 12.04
N TYR A 538 -21.17 -20.11 11.20
CA TYR A 538 -21.89 -21.12 10.40
C TYR A 538 -22.14 -20.67 8.94
N ASP A 539 -21.62 -19.50 8.51
CA ASP A 539 -21.87 -18.91 7.19
C ASP A 539 -20.91 -19.42 6.11
N ASN A 540 -19.91 -20.20 6.48
CA ASN A 540 -18.85 -20.72 5.62
C ASN A 540 -17.97 -19.63 4.99
N ASP A 541 -17.93 -18.44 5.60
CA ASP A 541 -17.05 -17.34 5.28
C ASP A 541 -15.95 -17.20 6.35
N TRP A 542 -14.72 -17.61 6.04
CA TRP A 542 -13.61 -17.60 7.01
C TRP A 542 -13.07 -16.19 7.31
N LEU A 543 -13.56 -15.15 6.64
CA LEU A 543 -13.26 -13.75 6.96
C LEU A 543 -14.20 -13.19 8.04
N THR A 544 -15.35 -13.80 8.25
CA THR A 544 -16.24 -13.49 9.37
C THR A 544 -15.86 -14.30 10.62
N ASN A 545 -16.30 -13.87 11.79
CA ASN A 545 -16.01 -14.61 13.01
C ASN A 545 -17.05 -14.39 14.10
N PHE A 546 -17.26 -15.43 14.89
CA PHE A 546 -17.92 -15.35 16.17
C PHE A 546 -17.00 -14.65 17.16
N GLU A 547 -17.39 -13.50 17.65
CA GLU A 547 -16.68 -12.75 18.69
C GLU A 547 -17.71 -11.99 19.54
N THR A 548 -17.51 -12.01 20.84
CA THR A 548 -18.39 -11.32 21.80
C THR A 548 -17.67 -10.11 22.40
N GLY A 549 -18.40 -9.18 23.00
CA GLY A 549 -17.82 -8.05 23.72
C GLY A 549 -17.19 -8.43 25.09
N GLN A 550 -17.29 -9.70 25.53
CA GLN A 550 -16.80 -10.19 26.81
C GLN A 550 -15.59 -11.09 26.61
N ALA A 551 -14.59 -10.96 27.48
CA ALA A 551 -13.37 -11.76 27.39
C ALA A 551 -13.58 -13.22 27.79
N ASP A 552 -14.45 -13.48 28.75
CA ASP A 552 -14.59 -14.77 29.45
C ASP A 552 -15.99 -15.39 29.26
N GLY A 553 -16.08 -16.71 29.46
CA GLY A 553 -17.35 -17.44 29.48
C GLY A 553 -18.00 -17.63 28.10
N ASN A 554 -17.26 -17.39 27.03
CA ASN A 554 -17.78 -17.49 25.67
C ASN A 554 -17.83 -18.91 25.15
N TRP A 555 -18.95 -19.25 24.55
CA TRP A 555 -19.10 -20.54 23.88
C TRP A 555 -20.13 -20.43 22.74
N ILE A 556 -20.01 -21.30 21.77
CA ILE A 556 -20.93 -21.43 20.65
C ILE A 556 -21.10 -22.90 20.30
N GLY A 557 -22.28 -23.32 19.94
CA GLY A 557 -22.60 -24.70 19.68
C GLY A 557 -23.91 -24.93 18.96
N MET A 558 -24.41 -26.13 19.03
CA MET A 558 -25.60 -26.58 18.32
C MET A 558 -26.51 -27.44 19.18
N ASP A 559 -27.79 -27.16 19.16
CA ASP A 559 -28.86 -28.06 19.59
C ASP A 559 -29.24 -28.96 18.43
N MET A 560 -28.92 -30.24 18.52
CA MET A 560 -29.22 -31.25 17.48
C MET A 560 -30.70 -31.66 17.43
N GLY A 561 -31.55 -31.07 18.30
CA GLY A 561 -32.98 -31.42 18.42
C GLY A 561 -33.22 -32.74 19.19
N THR A 562 -32.48 -33.77 18.84
CA THR A 562 -32.46 -35.08 19.49
C THR A 562 -31.04 -35.49 19.84
N PRO A 563 -30.83 -36.46 20.79
CA PRO A 563 -29.48 -36.97 21.02
C PRO A 563 -28.85 -37.56 19.76
N GLN A 564 -27.64 -37.10 19.40
CA GLN A 564 -26.91 -37.50 18.22
C GLN A 564 -25.46 -37.88 18.61
N SER A 565 -24.86 -38.76 17.80
CA SER A 565 -23.47 -39.12 17.90
C SER A 565 -22.66 -38.29 16.90
N VAL A 566 -21.87 -37.33 17.38
CA VAL A 566 -20.89 -36.58 16.58
C VAL A 566 -19.59 -37.38 16.55
N ALA A 567 -19.03 -37.58 15.36
CA ALA A 567 -17.75 -38.26 15.20
C ALA A 567 -16.58 -37.30 14.98
N TYR A 568 -16.85 -36.15 14.36
CA TYR A 568 -15.82 -35.15 14.07
C TYR A 568 -16.35 -33.74 14.30
N VAL A 569 -15.43 -32.84 14.71
CA VAL A 569 -15.72 -31.40 14.84
C VAL A 569 -14.68 -30.61 14.06
N ARG A 570 -15.11 -29.69 13.19
CA ARG A 570 -14.26 -28.69 12.55
C ARG A 570 -14.34 -27.40 13.33
N ILE A 571 -13.17 -26.85 13.69
CA ILE A 571 -13.03 -25.51 14.26
C ILE A 571 -12.04 -24.74 13.38
N VAL A 572 -12.48 -23.65 12.78
CA VAL A 572 -11.62 -22.73 12.05
C VAL A 572 -11.32 -21.54 12.98
N PRO A 573 -10.05 -21.28 13.31
CA PRO A 573 -9.70 -20.08 14.06
C PRO A 573 -10.04 -18.83 13.26
N ARG A 574 -10.18 -17.68 13.94
CA ARG A 574 -10.24 -16.40 13.27
C ARG A 574 -9.09 -16.28 12.27
N SER A 575 -9.41 -16.05 11.01
CA SER A 575 -8.55 -16.26 9.85
C SER A 575 -8.44 -14.99 9.00
N ASP A 576 -7.46 -14.99 8.10
CA ASP A 576 -7.29 -14.07 6.99
C ASP A 576 -7.61 -14.74 5.64
N ASP A 577 -8.32 -15.87 5.68
CA ASP A 577 -8.74 -16.68 4.52
C ASP A 577 -7.58 -17.24 3.65
N ASN A 578 -6.38 -17.32 4.23
CA ASN A 578 -5.20 -17.83 3.54
C ASN A 578 -4.78 -19.26 3.96
N ASP A 579 -5.54 -19.92 4.80
CA ASP A 579 -5.39 -21.35 5.10
C ASP A 579 -5.87 -22.21 3.91
N ILE A 580 -5.43 -23.46 3.85
CA ILE A 580 -5.92 -24.38 2.82
C ILE A 580 -7.36 -24.75 3.12
N HIS A 581 -8.23 -24.51 2.14
CA HIS A 581 -9.66 -24.81 2.21
C HIS A 581 -9.97 -26.17 1.59
N PRO A 582 -10.64 -27.07 2.32
CA PRO A 582 -11.16 -28.31 1.75
C PRO A 582 -12.10 -28.03 0.56
N GLY A 583 -11.88 -28.72 -0.56
CA GLY A 583 -12.67 -28.57 -1.78
C GLY A 583 -12.11 -27.55 -2.78
N ASP A 584 -11.18 -26.68 -2.39
CA ASP A 584 -10.55 -25.73 -3.31
C ASP A 584 -9.44 -26.42 -4.15
N VAL A 585 -9.21 -25.86 -5.34
CA VAL A 585 -8.21 -26.34 -6.30
C VAL A 585 -6.93 -25.52 -6.19
N TYR A 586 -5.82 -26.19 -5.97
CA TYR A 586 -4.50 -25.57 -5.80
C TYR A 586 -3.50 -26.08 -6.81
N GLU A 587 -2.57 -25.22 -7.22
CA GLU A 587 -1.36 -25.57 -7.94
C GLU A 587 -0.13 -25.07 -7.21
N MET A 588 0.83 -25.95 -6.93
CA MET A 588 2.15 -25.56 -6.46
C MET A 588 3.14 -25.54 -7.62
N ARG A 589 4.00 -24.52 -7.65
CA ARG A 589 5.05 -24.34 -8.64
C ARG A 589 6.39 -24.09 -7.97
N TYR A 590 7.46 -24.42 -8.66
CA TYR A 590 8.82 -24.03 -8.27
C TYR A 590 9.54 -23.29 -9.38
N TRP A 591 10.45 -22.40 -9.01
CA TRP A 591 11.31 -21.68 -9.95
C TRP A 591 12.47 -22.57 -10.36
N ASN A 592 12.51 -22.95 -11.64
CA ASN A 592 13.46 -23.92 -12.16
C ASN A 592 14.81 -23.29 -12.57
N ALA A 593 15.76 -24.13 -12.98
CA ALA A 593 17.09 -23.69 -13.43
C ALA A 593 17.06 -22.86 -14.73
N ASN A 594 15.99 -22.94 -15.51
CA ASN A 594 15.79 -22.14 -16.74
C ASN A 594 15.14 -20.78 -16.46
N ASN A 595 14.92 -20.45 -15.19
CA ASN A 595 14.27 -19.22 -14.72
C ASN A 595 12.81 -19.08 -15.17
N GLU A 596 12.08 -20.16 -15.01
CA GLU A 596 10.65 -20.26 -15.28
C GLU A 596 9.96 -21.04 -14.15
N TRP A 597 8.66 -20.79 -13.97
CA TRP A 597 7.83 -21.55 -13.06
C TRP A 597 7.49 -22.92 -13.66
N THR A 598 7.73 -23.95 -12.89
CA THR A 598 7.38 -25.34 -13.24
C THR A 598 6.36 -25.86 -12.24
N SER A 599 5.28 -26.47 -12.75
CA SER A 599 4.24 -27.07 -11.91
C SER A 599 4.74 -28.30 -11.16
N CYS A 600 4.41 -28.38 -9.88
CA CYS A 600 4.56 -29.58 -9.04
C CYS A 600 3.28 -30.42 -9.04
N GLY A 601 2.23 -29.97 -9.70
CA GLY A 601 0.92 -30.63 -9.79
C GLY A 601 -0.23 -29.76 -9.28
N ILE A 602 -1.41 -30.10 -9.79
CA ILE A 602 -2.70 -29.51 -9.39
C ILE A 602 -3.45 -30.54 -8.56
N GLN A 603 -4.02 -30.12 -7.44
CA GLN A 603 -4.84 -31.00 -6.60
C GLN A 603 -6.01 -30.25 -5.96
N THR A 604 -7.10 -30.97 -5.70
CA THR A 604 -8.19 -30.48 -4.86
C THR A 604 -7.90 -30.87 -3.42
N ALA A 605 -7.97 -29.89 -2.50
CA ALA A 605 -7.72 -30.14 -1.08
C ALA A 605 -8.80 -31.02 -0.48
N GLU A 606 -8.42 -32.16 0.10
CA GLU A 606 -9.35 -33.04 0.84
C GLU A 606 -9.54 -32.57 2.29
N GLY A 607 -8.58 -31.82 2.82
CA GLY A 607 -8.56 -31.25 4.17
C GLY A 607 -7.83 -29.92 4.19
N ASN A 608 -7.35 -29.52 5.37
CA ASN A 608 -6.62 -28.26 5.57
C ASN A 608 -5.11 -28.35 5.27
N THR A 609 -4.66 -29.40 4.59
CA THR A 609 -3.26 -29.65 4.26
C THR A 609 -3.17 -30.22 2.83
N LEU A 610 -2.24 -29.68 2.05
CA LEU A 610 -1.86 -30.21 0.74
C LEU A 610 -0.53 -30.92 0.86
N HIS A 611 -0.42 -32.13 0.34
CA HIS A 611 0.81 -32.91 0.30
C HIS A 611 1.40 -32.92 -1.11
N TYR A 612 2.70 -32.62 -1.21
CA TYR A 612 3.45 -32.67 -2.46
C TYR A 612 4.75 -33.46 -2.29
N ASP A 613 4.98 -34.38 -3.20
CA ASP A 613 6.22 -35.16 -3.30
C ASP A 613 7.19 -34.61 -4.34
N ASN A 614 8.45 -35.05 -4.24
CA ASN A 614 9.50 -34.75 -5.22
C ASN A 614 9.80 -33.25 -5.39
N ILE A 615 9.64 -32.45 -4.35
CA ILE A 615 9.91 -31.03 -4.37
C ILE A 615 11.42 -30.77 -4.33
N PRO A 616 12.00 -30.05 -5.32
CA PRO A 616 13.43 -29.78 -5.37
C PRO A 616 13.90 -28.94 -4.17
N LYS A 617 15.04 -29.31 -3.58
CA LYS A 617 15.63 -28.55 -2.48
C LYS A 617 16.12 -27.18 -2.93
N GLY A 618 15.96 -26.19 -2.05
CA GLY A 618 16.40 -24.80 -2.24
C GLY A 618 15.64 -24.02 -3.29
N ALA A 619 14.64 -24.62 -3.97
CA ALA A 619 13.85 -23.94 -4.98
C ALA A 619 12.92 -22.90 -4.35
N LEU A 620 12.73 -21.78 -5.06
CA LEU A 620 11.67 -20.83 -4.76
C LEU A 620 10.33 -21.47 -5.14
N MET A 621 9.40 -21.46 -4.21
CA MET A 621 8.08 -22.05 -4.34
C MET A 621 7.00 -21.00 -4.41
N TRP A 622 5.89 -21.32 -5.08
CA TRP A 622 4.69 -20.49 -5.16
C TRP A 622 3.46 -21.40 -5.23
N ILE A 623 2.44 -21.09 -4.45
CA ILE A 623 1.17 -21.81 -4.47
C ILE A 623 0.03 -20.87 -4.84
N SER A 624 -0.80 -21.28 -5.79
CA SER A 624 -1.99 -20.57 -6.26
C SER A 624 -3.25 -21.34 -5.88
N ASN A 625 -4.31 -20.60 -5.50
CA ASN A 625 -5.64 -21.14 -5.32
C ASN A 625 -6.53 -20.68 -6.48
N TYR A 626 -6.99 -21.58 -7.32
CA TYR A 626 -7.82 -21.29 -8.50
C TYR A 626 -9.31 -21.10 -8.16
N THR A 627 -9.74 -21.49 -6.97
CA THR A 627 -11.12 -21.33 -6.53
C THR A 627 -11.35 -19.96 -5.88
N ARG A 628 -10.38 -19.49 -5.07
CA ARG A 628 -10.42 -18.22 -4.31
C ARG A 628 -9.14 -17.41 -4.48
N GLY A 629 -8.63 -17.32 -5.71
CA GLY A 629 -7.33 -16.72 -6.00
C GLY A 629 -7.23 -15.28 -5.51
N MET A 630 -6.53 -15.08 -4.40
CA MET A 630 -6.21 -13.76 -3.84
C MET A 630 -4.76 -13.75 -3.37
N ASP A 631 -4.47 -13.38 -2.16
CA ASP A 631 -3.15 -13.21 -1.61
C ASP A 631 -2.23 -14.43 -1.80
N GLU A 632 -1.19 -14.27 -2.61
CA GLU A 632 -0.21 -15.31 -2.91
C GLU A 632 1.20 -14.77 -2.71
N ARG A 633 2.10 -15.60 -2.16
CA ARG A 633 3.49 -15.22 -1.93
C ARG A 633 4.45 -16.34 -2.22
N PRO A 634 5.68 -16.03 -2.67
CA PRO A 634 6.71 -17.02 -2.80
C PRO A 634 7.26 -17.40 -1.43
N PHE A 635 7.74 -18.62 -1.33
CA PHE A 635 8.34 -19.15 -0.13
C PHE A 635 9.52 -20.08 -0.44
N LEU A 636 10.34 -20.29 0.55
CA LEU A 636 11.38 -21.30 0.58
C LEU A 636 10.98 -22.37 1.59
N ILE A 637 11.57 -23.55 1.48
CA ILE A 637 11.45 -24.61 2.46
C ILE A 637 12.83 -24.79 3.08
N ASP A 638 12.97 -24.53 4.38
CA ASP A 638 14.22 -24.68 5.10
C ASP A 638 14.66 -26.14 5.25
N ASP A 639 15.81 -26.37 5.84
CA ASP A 639 16.35 -27.74 6.01
C ASP A 639 15.50 -28.60 6.94
N ASP A 640 14.78 -28.01 7.86
CA ASP A 640 13.85 -28.66 8.80
C ASP A 640 12.47 -28.92 8.15
N GLY A 641 12.23 -28.47 6.93
CA GLY A 641 10.97 -28.64 6.21
C GLY A 641 9.95 -27.54 6.46
N ASN A 642 10.30 -26.46 7.18
CA ASN A 642 9.38 -25.37 7.45
C ASN A 642 9.27 -24.40 6.27
N VAL A 643 8.08 -23.86 6.10
CA VAL A 643 7.80 -22.84 5.06
C VAL A 643 8.26 -21.46 5.55
N VAL A 644 9.17 -20.84 4.77
CA VAL A 644 9.73 -19.51 5.02
C VAL A 644 9.22 -18.55 3.94
N TRP A 645 8.31 -17.66 4.30
CA TRP A 645 7.67 -16.70 3.38
C TRP A 645 8.55 -15.49 3.06
N TRP A 646 8.51 -15.09 1.79
CA TRP A 646 9.26 -13.93 1.29
C TRP A 646 8.39 -12.86 0.63
#